data_240fafccb4a8286f2190d651076a9ea7
#
_entry.id   240fafccb4a8286f2190d651076a9ea7
#
_cell.length_a   1.000
_cell.length_b   1.000
_cell.length_c   1.000
_cell.angle_alpha   90.00
_cell.angle_beta   90.00
_cell.angle_gamma   90.00
#
_symmetry.space_group_name_H-M   'P 1'
#
loop_
_entity.id
_entity.type
_entity.pdbx_description
1 polymer ?
#
loop_
_entity_poly.entity_id
_entity_poly.type
_entity_poly.pdbx_seq_one_letter_code
_entity_poly.pdbx_strand_id
1 'polypeptide(L)'
;MQQKVRFQIEGMTCQACASRIEKVLNKKDFVAEAGVNFASEEAQVVFDDSQTSAADIAKIIEKTGYGAKEKTEDALPQPEKTTHVSWRLWLLLAINIPFLIGMAGMMISRHDWMIPPLWQFALASVVQLWLAVPFYKSAWASIKGGLANMDVLVTIGTVSIYLYSVYMLFFSPHAAHGMAHVYFEAGVMVIGFVSLGKFLEHRTKKSSLNSLGLLLKLTPTQVNVQREGEWKQLPIDQVQIGDLIRANHGERIAADGIIESGSGWADESHLTGESNPEEKKAGGKVLAGALMTEGSVVYRATQLGSQTLLGDMMNALSEAQGSKAPIARVADKAAAVFVPTVVGIALLTFIATWLVKGDWTIALMHAVAVLVIACPCALGLATPAAIMVGMGKAVKHGIWFKDAAAMEEAAHVDAVVLDKTGTLTEGRPQVAAVYCVPDSGFDEDTLYRLAAAVEQNAAHPLARAIVSAAQARGLDIPTAQNAQTVVGAGITAEVEGIGLVKAGKAEFAELTLPEFSDDVWRIASIVAVSANGKPIGAFALADALKTDTAEAIGRLKKHGIDVYIMSGDNQGTVEYVAKQLGIAHAFGNMSPRDKAAEVQKLKAAGKTVAMVGDGINDAPALAAANVSFAMKGGADVAEHTASATLMQHSVNQLADALLVSQATLKNIKQNLFFAFFYNILGIPLAALGFLNPVIAGAAMAASSVSVLSNALRLKRVNIE
;
A
#
# COMPACT_ATOMS: atom_id res chain seq x y z
N MET A 1 15.36 21.62 12.63
CA MET A 1 14.37 20.52 12.83
C MET A 1 14.52 19.50 11.70
N GLN A 2 14.11 18.24 11.90
CA GLN A 2 14.10 17.30 10.79
C GLN A 2 12.89 17.60 9.90
N GLN A 3 13.13 17.89 8.63
CA GLN A 3 12.11 18.10 7.61
C GLN A 3 12.13 16.91 6.62
N LYS A 4 10.96 16.43 6.22
CA LYS A 4 10.77 15.38 5.23
C LYS A 4 10.25 16.01 3.95
N VAL A 5 10.96 15.83 2.84
CA VAL A 5 10.57 16.39 1.52
C VAL A 5 10.64 15.30 0.47
N ARG A 6 9.74 15.37 -0.50
CA ARG A 6 9.69 14.47 -1.66
C ARG A 6 10.08 15.22 -2.93
N PHE A 7 10.85 14.52 -3.77
CA PHE A 7 11.28 15.03 -5.07
C PHE A 7 10.86 14.06 -6.18
N GLN A 8 10.29 14.58 -7.26
CA GLN A 8 10.16 13.85 -8.51
C GLN A 8 11.51 13.86 -9.21
N ILE A 9 12.01 12.68 -9.58
CA ILE A 9 13.32 12.53 -10.22
C ILE A 9 13.14 12.22 -11.68
N GLU A 10 13.73 13.03 -12.54
CA GLU A 10 13.70 12.86 -14.00
C GLU A 10 15.02 12.24 -14.50
N GLY A 11 14.94 11.32 -15.44
CA GLY A 11 16.12 10.75 -16.12
C GLY A 11 16.70 9.50 -15.51
N MET A 12 16.07 8.89 -14.51
CA MET A 12 16.45 7.55 -14.03
C MET A 12 16.08 6.49 -15.07
N THR A 13 17.03 5.65 -15.43
CA THR A 13 16.82 4.57 -16.42
C THR A 13 16.88 3.17 -15.82
N CYS A 14 17.35 3.03 -14.59
CA CYS A 14 17.47 1.74 -13.90
C CYS A 14 17.64 1.94 -12.38
N GLN A 15 17.48 0.85 -11.63
CA GLN A 15 17.63 0.84 -10.17
C GLN A 15 19.02 1.36 -9.70
N ALA A 16 20.09 1.13 -10.46
CA ALA A 16 21.42 1.64 -10.10
C ALA A 16 21.48 3.17 -10.09
N CYS A 17 20.64 3.86 -10.91
CA CYS A 17 20.51 5.31 -10.89
C CYS A 17 19.92 5.78 -9.56
N ALA A 18 18.85 5.13 -9.10
CA ALA A 18 18.21 5.41 -7.81
C ALA A 18 19.19 5.19 -6.65
N SER A 19 19.89 4.04 -6.63
CA SER A 19 20.89 3.71 -5.60
C SER A 19 22.07 4.70 -5.59
N ARG A 20 22.41 5.28 -6.73
CA ARG A 20 23.45 6.32 -6.81
C ARG A 20 23.01 7.61 -6.14
N ILE A 21 21.80 8.11 -6.43
CA ILE A 21 21.25 9.31 -5.81
C ILE A 21 21.17 9.10 -4.30
N GLU A 22 20.62 7.97 -3.87
CA GLU A 22 20.49 7.56 -2.47
C GLU A 22 21.85 7.56 -1.74
N LYS A 23 22.90 6.97 -2.37
CA LYS A 23 24.26 6.93 -1.81
C LYS A 23 24.90 8.31 -1.69
N VAL A 24 24.65 9.21 -2.65
CA VAL A 24 25.18 10.58 -2.62
C VAL A 24 24.50 11.41 -1.54
N LEU A 25 23.18 11.27 -1.40
CA LEU A 25 22.40 11.98 -0.37
C LEU A 25 22.75 11.49 1.04
N ASN A 26 22.75 10.17 1.28
CA ASN A 26 23.07 9.59 2.60
C ASN A 26 24.52 9.77 3.05
N LYS A 27 25.41 10.28 2.20
CA LYS A 27 26.78 10.68 2.57
C LYS A 27 26.86 12.11 3.13
N LYS A 28 25.77 12.84 3.12
CA LYS A 28 25.73 14.23 3.63
C LYS A 28 25.32 14.23 5.08
N ASP A 29 26.10 14.91 5.92
CA ASP A 29 25.91 14.94 7.38
C ASP A 29 24.56 15.57 7.78
N PHE A 30 23.99 16.45 6.93
CA PHE A 30 22.69 17.09 7.14
C PHE A 30 21.50 16.24 6.66
N VAL A 31 21.73 15.06 6.03
CA VAL A 31 20.69 14.12 5.61
C VAL A 31 20.63 12.98 6.61
N ALA A 32 19.51 12.86 7.31
CA ALA A 32 19.27 11.80 8.27
C ALA A 32 18.96 10.48 7.55
N GLU A 33 18.10 10.54 6.52
CA GLU A 33 17.77 9.40 5.67
C GLU A 33 17.33 9.89 4.28
N ALA A 34 17.80 9.20 3.25
CA ALA A 34 17.32 9.38 1.89
C ALA A 34 17.03 8.01 1.29
N GLY A 35 15.80 7.83 0.79
CA GLY A 35 15.35 6.68 0.01
C GLY A 35 14.95 7.12 -1.38
N VAL A 36 15.39 6.39 -2.40
CA VAL A 36 15.04 6.66 -3.80
C VAL A 36 14.38 5.45 -4.41
N ASN A 37 13.15 5.62 -4.85
CA ASN A 37 12.38 4.58 -5.51
C ASN A 37 12.41 4.78 -7.02
N PHE A 38 13.06 3.84 -7.72
CA PHE A 38 13.13 3.85 -9.18
C PHE A 38 11.76 3.65 -9.82
N ALA A 39 10.86 2.88 -9.19
CA ALA A 39 9.58 2.54 -9.78
C ALA A 39 8.61 3.73 -9.81
N SER A 40 8.54 4.50 -8.73
CA SER A 40 7.74 5.73 -8.65
C SER A 40 8.47 6.96 -9.19
N GLU A 41 9.78 6.84 -9.49
CA GLU A 41 10.65 7.96 -9.88
C GLU A 41 10.70 9.07 -8.81
N GLU A 42 10.61 8.68 -7.54
CA GLU A 42 10.60 9.60 -6.41
C GLU A 42 11.79 9.40 -5.49
N ALA A 43 12.27 10.51 -4.92
CA ALA A 43 13.20 10.51 -3.79
C ALA A 43 12.50 11.11 -2.57
N GLN A 44 12.62 10.43 -1.45
CA GLN A 44 12.18 10.89 -0.14
C GLN A 44 13.41 11.19 0.69
N VAL A 45 13.54 12.41 1.20
CA VAL A 45 14.72 12.86 1.93
C VAL A 45 14.31 13.49 3.25
N VAL A 46 14.87 12.98 4.34
CA VAL A 46 14.76 13.55 5.68
C VAL A 46 16.05 14.28 6.01
N PHE A 47 16.01 15.56 6.22
CA PHE A 47 17.18 16.39 6.45
C PHE A 47 16.95 17.44 7.54
N ASP A 48 18.05 18.05 8.02
CA ASP A 48 18.00 19.12 9.01
C ASP A 48 17.83 20.48 8.30
N ASP A 49 16.66 21.09 8.47
CA ASP A 49 16.28 22.37 7.86
C ASP A 49 17.14 23.54 8.33
N SER A 50 17.81 23.41 9.48
CA SER A 50 18.75 24.41 9.97
C SER A 50 20.08 24.45 9.20
N GLN A 51 20.42 23.39 8.45
CA GLN A 51 21.69 23.23 7.75
C GLN A 51 21.57 23.29 6.22
N THR A 52 20.39 22.97 5.67
CA THR A 52 20.17 22.94 4.22
C THR A 52 18.71 23.18 3.86
N SER A 53 18.44 23.47 2.60
CA SER A 53 17.09 23.67 2.08
C SER A 53 16.72 22.60 1.06
N ALA A 54 15.40 22.41 0.81
CA ALA A 54 14.90 21.53 -0.25
C ALA A 54 15.51 21.86 -1.62
N ALA A 55 15.68 23.15 -1.92
CA ALA A 55 16.30 23.62 -3.16
C ALA A 55 17.78 23.20 -3.28
N ASP A 56 18.52 23.15 -2.17
CA ASP A 56 19.93 22.71 -2.22
C ASP A 56 20.04 21.20 -2.35
N ILE A 57 19.10 20.43 -1.79
CA ILE A 57 18.98 18.99 -2.02
C ILE A 57 18.69 18.72 -3.49
N ALA A 58 17.74 19.45 -4.10
CA ALA A 58 17.48 19.34 -5.54
C ALA A 58 18.74 19.58 -6.39
N LYS A 59 19.53 20.63 -6.08
CA LYS A 59 20.82 20.89 -6.74
C LYS A 59 21.84 19.75 -6.54
N ILE A 60 21.86 19.09 -5.39
CA ILE A 60 22.72 17.93 -5.16
C ILE A 60 22.32 16.78 -6.08
N ILE A 61 21.03 16.52 -6.22
CA ILE A 61 20.51 15.51 -7.14
C ILE A 61 20.87 15.87 -8.58
N GLU A 62 20.68 17.13 -8.98
CA GLU A 62 21.05 17.61 -10.33
C GLU A 62 22.54 17.42 -10.64
N LYS A 63 23.42 17.67 -9.66
CA LYS A 63 24.86 17.41 -9.81
C LYS A 63 25.19 15.94 -10.03
N THR A 64 24.30 15.01 -9.66
CA THR A 64 24.47 13.59 -9.98
C THR A 64 24.03 13.24 -11.41
N GLY A 65 23.48 14.22 -12.15
CA GLY A 65 23.09 14.07 -13.56
C GLY A 65 21.61 13.75 -13.78
N TYR A 66 20.76 13.95 -12.78
CA TYR A 66 19.30 13.70 -12.82
C TYR A 66 18.54 14.98 -12.51
N GLY A 67 17.35 15.16 -13.14
CA GLY A 67 16.46 16.26 -12.78
C GLY A 67 15.78 16.01 -11.44
N ALA A 68 15.57 17.05 -10.64
CA ALA A 68 14.82 16.97 -9.39
C ALA A 68 13.83 18.11 -9.30
N LYS A 69 12.56 17.79 -9.03
CA LYS A 69 11.50 18.76 -8.77
C LYS A 69 10.86 18.44 -7.43
N GLU A 70 10.78 19.43 -6.55
CA GLU A 70 10.10 19.28 -5.27
C GLU A 70 8.61 19.05 -5.50
N LYS A 71 8.05 18.05 -4.80
CA LYS A 71 6.60 17.83 -4.75
C LYS A 71 6.05 18.56 -3.54
N THR A 72 5.26 19.58 -3.75
CA THR A 72 4.47 20.27 -2.71
C THR A 72 3.34 19.36 -2.23
N GLU A 73 3.15 19.25 -0.93
CA GLU A 73 2.12 18.40 -0.29
C GLU A 73 0.68 18.84 -0.66
N ASP A 74 0.48 20.10 -1.03
CA ASP A 74 -0.83 20.65 -1.34
C ASP A 74 -1.34 20.34 -2.76
N ALA A 75 -0.52 19.82 -3.65
CA ALA A 75 -0.93 19.52 -5.02
C ALA A 75 -1.37 18.05 -5.12
N LEU A 76 -2.65 17.81 -5.45
CA LEU A 76 -3.09 16.48 -5.86
C LEU A 76 -2.18 15.95 -6.98
N PRO A 77 -1.77 14.67 -6.94
CA PRO A 77 -0.94 14.09 -7.99
C PRO A 77 -1.61 14.28 -9.34
N GLN A 78 -1.01 15.06 -10.21
CA GLN A 78 -1.55 15.25 -11.55
C GLN A 78 -1.36 14.00 -12.40
N PRO A 79 -2.36 13.62 -13.24
CA PRO A 79 -2.16 12.53 -14.19
C PRO A 79 -1.01 12.90 -15.13
N GLU A 80 0.08 12.15 -15.03
CA GLU A 80 1.22 12.35 -15.92
C GLU A 80 0.78 12.28 -17.38
N LYS A 81 1.20 13.27 -18.16
CA LYS A 81 0.97 13.30 -19.62
C LYS A 81 1.43 11.99 -20.24
N THR A 82 0.58 11.40 -21.06
CA THR A 82 0.90 10.18 -21.82
C THR A 82 2.22 10.35 -22.55
N THR A 83 3.24 9.60 -22.17
CA THR A 83 4.50 9.60 -22.90
C THR A 83 4.26 9.05 -24.30
N HIS A 84 4.37 9.90 -25.30
CA HIS A 84 4.43 9.44 -26.67
C HIS A 84 5.59 8.46 -26.80
N VAL A 85 5.33 7.30 -27.43
CA VAL A 85 6.37 6.34 -27.78
C VAL A 85 7.45 7.12 -28.55
N SER A 86 8.69 7.12 -28.03
CA SER A 86 9.77 7.85 -28.66
C SER A 86 9.91 7.34 -30.11
N TRP A 87 9.84 8.24 -31.09
CA TRP A 87 10.08 7.91 -32.50
C TRP A 87 11.40 7.16 -32.72
N ARG A 88 12.38 7.36 -31.80
CA ARG A 88 13.66 6.64 -31.78
C ARG A 88 13.49 5.13 -31.61
N LEU A 89 12.55 4.69 -30.77
CA LEU A 89 12.28 3.26 -30.58
C LEU A 89 11.69 2.66 -31.86
N TRP A 90 10.74 3.36 -32.51
CA TRP A 90 10.17 2.89 -33.77
C TRP A 90 11.22 2.80 -34.87
N LEU A 91 12.10 3.79 -34.99
CA LEU A 91 13.22 3.76 -35.92
C LEU A 91 14.16 2.60 -35.64
N LEU A 92 14.51 2.37 -34.37
CA LEU A 92 15.38 1.27 -33.95
C LEU A 92 14.73 -0.10 -34.28
N LEU A 93 13.45 -0.27 -34.01
CA LEU A 93 12.71 -1.49 -34.35
C LEU A 93 12.62 -1.69 -35.86
N ALA A 94 12.38 -0.63 -36.63
CA ALA A 94 12.39 -0.68 -38.10
C ALA A 94 13.75 -1.12 -38.66
N ILE A 95 14.85 -0.61 -38.10
CA ILE A 95 16.21 -1.01 -38.49
C ILE A 95 16.50 -2.47 -38.11
N ASN A 96 15.89 -3.01 -37.04
CA ASN A 96 16.06 -4.40 -36.63
C ASN A 96 15.34 -5.40 -37.58
N ILE A 97 14.26 -5.00 -38.28
CA ILE A 97 13.47 -5.89 -39.15
C ILE A 97 14.35 -6.59 -40.21
N PRO A 98 15.14 -5.87 -41.04
CA PRO A 98 15.96 -6.52 -42.06
C PRO A 98 17.03 -7.46 -41.46
N PHE A 99 17.56 -7.19 -40.27
CA PHE A 99 18.48 -8.08 -39.59
C PHE A 99 17.77 -9.36 -39.10
N LEU A 100 16.54 -9.25 -38.58
CA LEU A 100 15.72 -10.38 -38.20
C LEU A 100 15.38 -11.28 -39.42
N ILE A 101 15.05 -10.69 -40.56
CA ILE A 101 14.80 -11.42 -41.80
C ILE A 101 16.06 -12.14 -42.26
N GLY A 102 17.22 -11.48 -42.22
CA GLY A 102 18.50 -12.09 -42.56
C GLY A 102 18.84 -13.30 -41.68
N MET A 103 18.64 -13.14 -40.34
CA MET A 103 18.84 -14.23 -39.39
C MET A 103 17.86 -15.42 -39.64
N ALA A 104 16.59 -15.12 -39.89
CA ALA A 104 15.63 -16.16 -40.26
C ALA A 104 16.04 -16.87 -41.54
N GLY A 105 16.57 -16.16 -42.53
CA GLY A 105 17.12 -16.73 -43.75
C GLY A 105 18.29 -17.71 -43.45
N MET A 106 19.20 -17.34 -42.57
CA MET A 106 20.29 -18.24 -42.15
C MET A 106 19.78 -19.54 -41.52
N MET A 107 18.72 -19.50 -40.71
CA MET A 107 18.13 -20.68 -40.08
C MET A 107 17.55 -21.67 -41.08
N ILE A 108 17.10 -21.21 -42.27
CA ILE A 108 16.55 -22.03 -43.36
C ILE A 108 17.56 -22.21 -44.52
N SER A 109 18.87 -21.96 -44.24
CA SER A 109 19.96 -22.08 -45.22
C SER A 109 19.85 -21.19 -46.46
N ARG A 110 19.11 -20.05 -46.32
CA ARG A 110 18.99 -19.03 -47.37
C ARG A 110 19.88 -17.83 -47.02
N HIS A 111 21.14 -17.86 -47.45
CA HIS A 111 22.13 -16.82 -47.19
C HIS A 111 21.91 -15.56 -48.05
N ASP A 112 21.15 -15.66 -49.12
CA ASP A 112 20.74 -14.56 -50.01
C ASP A 112 19.84 -13.49 -49.34
N TRP A 113 19.25 -13.81 -48.17
CA TRP A 113 18.44 -12.86 -47.41
C TRP A 113 19.28 -11.95 -46.50
N MET A 114 20.58 -12.22 -46.38
CA MET A 114 21.45 -11.36 -45.58
C MET A 114 21.75 -10.02 -46.27
N ILE A 115 21.71 -8.95 -45.47
CA ILE A 115 22.07 -7.60 -45.91
C ILE A 115 23.54 -7.59 -46.27
N PRO A 116 23.95 -6.98 -47.40
CA PRO A 116 25.35 -6.81 -47.72
C PRO A 116 26.15 -6.11 -46.60
N PRO A 117 27.43 -6.50 -46.31
CA PRO A 117 28.20 -6.02 -45.17
C PRO A 117 28.31 -4.49 -45.06
N LEU A 118 28.42 -3.78 -46.18
CA LEU A 118 28.45 -2.32 -46.21
C LEU A 118 27.12 -1.67 -45.74
N TRP A 119 25.97 -2.24 -46.08
CA TRP A 119 24.69 -1.78 -45.60
C TRP A 119 24.47 -2.14 -44.14
N GLN A 120 24.97 -3.30 -43.70
CA GLN A 120 24.97 -3.66 -42.26
C GLN A 120 25.80 -2.63 -41.48
N PHE A 121 26.99 -2.25 -41.96
CA PHE A 121 27.82 -1.21 -41.35
C PHE A 121 27.09 0.12 -41.28
N ALA A 122 26.43 0.59 -42.38
CA ALA A 122 25.73 1.86 -42.39
C ALA A 122 24.59 1.88 -41.36
N LEU A 123 23.74 0.83 -41.32
CA LEU A 123 22.62 0.72 -40.38
C LEU A 123 23.12 0.58 -38.93
N ALA A 124 24.14 -0.25 -38.70
CA ALA A 124 24.74 -0.43 -37.38
C ALA A 124 25.39 0.86 -36.88
N SER A 125 26.00 1.66 -37.77
CA SER A 125 26.58 2.96 -37.40
C SER A 125 25.51 3.94 -36.93
N VAL A 126 24.35 4.00 -37.58
CA VAL A 126 23.20 4.81 -37.14
C VAL A 126 22.74 4.37 -35.75
N VAL A 127 22.64 3.06 -35.53
CA VAL A 127 22.22 2.53 -34.23
C VAL A 127 23.27 2.84 -33.15
N GLN A 128 24.54 2.54 -33.43
CA GLN A 128 25.61 2.60 -32.43
C GLN A 128 26.00 4.06 -32.10
N LEU A 129 26.12 4.94 -33.11
CA LEU A 129 26.60 6.30 -32.91
C LEU A 129 25.50 7.30 -32.53
N TRP A 130 24.25 6.98 -32.77
CA TRP A 130 23.13 7.91 -32.53
C TRP A 130 22.05 7.34 -31.62
N LEU A 131 21.47 6.17 -31.93
CA LEU A 131 20.37 5.60 -31.15
C LEU A 131 20.82 5.02 -29.80
N ALA A 132 22.06 4.50 -29.71
CA ALA A 132 22.64 3.94 -28.49
C ALA A 132 23.24 4.99 -27.52
N VAL A 133 23.34 6.26 -27.91
CA VAL A 133 23.90 7.33 -27.07
C VAL A 133 23.32 7.40 -25.65
N PRO A 134 22.02 7.20 -25.43
CA PRO A 134 21.48 7.15 -24.06
C PRO A 134 22.13 6.08 -23.17
N PHE A 135 22.46 4.91 -23.75
CA PHE A 135 23.15 3.83 -23.03
C PHE A 135 24.57 4.26 -22.63
N TYR A 136 25.30 4.94 -23.52
CA TYR A 136 26.65 5.42 -23.22
C TYR A 136 26.69 6.47 -22.13
N LYS A 137 25.73 7.43 -22.18
CA LYS A 137 25.61 8.45 -21.14
C LYS A 137 25.32 7.83 -19.78
N SER A 138 24.39 6.86 -19.73
CA SER A 138 24.03 6.15 -18.52
C SER A 138 25.20 5.30 -18.00
N ALA A 139 25.90 4.56 -18.87
CA ALA A 139 27.06 3.75 -18.52
C ALA A 139 28.20 4.62 -17.95
N TRP A 140 28.52 5.73 -18.62
CA TRP A 140 29.55 6.65 -18.16
C TRP A 140 29.21 7.29 -16.80
N ALA A 141 27.97 7.72 -16.64
CA ALA A 141 27.48 8.26 -15.39
C ALA A 141 27.59 7.24 -14.25
N SER A 142 27.25 5.98 -14.52
CA SER A 142 27.37 4.88 -13.54
C SER A 142 28.81 4.60 -13.13
N ILE A 143 29.72 4.51 -14.08
CA ILE A 143 31.15 4.29 -13.80
C ILE A 143 31.72 5.42 -12.95
N LYS A 144 31.43 6.67 -13.28
CA LYS A 144 31.83 7.84 -12.46
C LYS A 144 31.28 7.78 -11.03
N GLY A 145 30.10 7.19 -10.84
CA GLY A 145 29.47 7.01 -9.53
C GLY A 145 30.02 5.84 -8.72
N GLY A 146 30.98 5.09 -9.26
CA GLY A 146 31.54 3.89 -8.61
C GLY A 146 30.55 2.73 -8.51
N LEU A 147 29.54 2.70 -9.38
CA LEU A 147 28.54 1.64 -9.50
C LEU A 147 28.47 1.23 -10.97
N ALA A 148 28.55 -0.06 -11.28
CA ALA A 148 28.30 -0.56 -12.62
C ALA A 148 26.82 -0.92 -12.78
N ASN A 149 26.17 -0.42 -13.82
CA ASN A 149 24.79 -0.75 -14.17
C ASN A 149 24.73 -1.64 -15.44
N MET A 150 23.52 -2.04 -15.81
CA MET A 150 23.30 -2.85 -17.01
C MET A 150 23.78 -2.15 -18.29
N ASP A 151 23.67 -0.81 -18.37
CA ASP A 151 24.06 -0.06 -19.55
C ASP A 151 25.59 -0.15 -19.79
N VAL A 152 26.37 -0.37 -18.72
CA VAL A 152 27.82 -0.66 -18.82
C VAL A 152 28.04 -1.98 -19.56
N LEU A 153 27.32 -3.06 -19.17
CA LEU A 153 27.44 -4.38 -19.79
C LEU A 153 27.05 -4.35 -21.27
N VAL A 154 25.89 -3.73 -21.58
CA VAL A 154 25.38 -3.59 -22.95
C VAL A 154 26.36 -2.73 -23.80
N THR A 155 26.85 -1.63 -23.23
CA THR A 155 27.81 -0.75 -23.91
C THR A 155 29.10 -1.49 -24.23
N ILE A 156 29.73 -2.18 -23.27
CA ILE A 156 30.96 -2.93 -23.49
C ILE A 156 30.74 -3.99 -24.58
N GLY A 157 29.66 -4.79 -24.46
CA GLY A 157 29.36 -5.84 -25.41
C GLY A 157 29.13 -5.33 -26.84
N THR A 158 28.23 -4.35 -27.01
CA THR A 158 27.85 -3.86 -28.34
C THR A 158 28.93 -3.03 -29.02
N VAL A 159 29.67 -2.22 -28.25
CA VAL A 159 30.83 -1.47 -28.78
C VAL A 159 31.93 -2.44 -29.20
N SER A 160 32.22 -3.48 -28.43
CA SER A 160 33.24 -4.48 -28.79
C SER A 160 32.89 -5.22 -30.08
N ILE A 161 31.64 -5.64 -30.25
CA ILE A 161 31.16 -6.26 -31.50
C ILE A 161 31.27 -5.28 -32.68
N TYR A 162 30.86 -4.04 -32.48
CA TYR A 162 30.90 -3.03 -33.53
C TYR A 162 32.32 -2.76 -34.00
N LEU A 163 33.24 -2.49 -33.08
CA LEU A 163 34.66 -2.25 -33.39
C LEU A 163 35.32 -3.44 -34.06
N TYR A 164 34.99 -4.66 -33.59
CA TYR A 164 35.47 -5.90 -34.20
C TYR A 164 34.96 -6.02 -35.65
N SER A 165 33.67 -5.80 -35.88
CA SER A 165 33.07 -5.92 -37.21
C SER A 165 33.61 -4.84 -38.17
N VAL A 166 33.87 -3.62 -37.67
CA VAL A 166 34.57 -2.59 -38.46
C VAL A 166 35.98 -3.02 -38.85
N TYR A 167 36.73 -3.58 -37.88
CA TYR A 167 38.09 -4.11 -38.16
C TYR A 167 38.02 -5.20 -39.23
N MET A 168 37.11 -6.17 -39.10
CA MET A 168 36.96 -7.28 -40.08
C MET A 168 36.54 -6.76 -41.47
N LEU A 169 35.71 -5.72 -41.55
CA LEU A 169 35.22 -5.16 -42.81
C LEU A 169 36.28 -4.38 -43.56
N PHE A 170 37.12 -3.60 -42.88
CA PHE A 170 38.02 -2.65 -43.53
C PHE A 170 39.50 -3.02 -43.45
N PHE A 171 39.95 -3.78 -42.44
CA PHE A 171 41.37 -4.05 -42.16
C PHE A 171 41.77 -5.51 -42.22
N SER A 172 40.79 -6.45 -42.28
CA SER A 172 41.12 -7.88 -42.37
C SER A 172 41.64 -8.25 -43.78
N PRO A 173 42.62 -9.15 -43.89
CA PRO A 173 43.07 -9.70 -45.19
C PRO A 173 41.93 -10.33 -46.00
N HIS A 174 40.86 -10.82 -45.34
CA HIS A 174 39.66 -11.42 -45.96
C HIS A 174 38.71 -10.37 -46.53
N ALA A 175 38.85 -9.09 -46.17
CA ALA A 175 38.04 -8.01 -46.71
C ALA A 175 38.26 -7.84 -48.22
N ALA A 176 39.48 -8.05 -48.71
CA ALA A 176 39.83 -7.95 -50.11
C ALA A 176 39.17 -9.03 -50.99
N HIS A 177 38.71 -10.12 -50.41
CA HIS A 177 38.04 -11.23 -51.12
C HIS A 177 36.52 -11.30 -50.95
N GLY A 178 35.90 -10.28 -50.33
CA GLY A 178 34.46 -10.18 -50.12
C GLY A 178 33.89 -11.20 -49.14
N MET A 179 34.71 -11.89 -48.38
CA MET A 179 34.33 -12.94 -47.41
C MET A 179 34.52 -12.49 -45.95
N ALA A 180 34.39 -11.20 -45.67
CA ALA A 180 34.47 -10.71 -44.29
C ALA A 180 33.24 -11.14 -43.47
N HIS A 181 33.44 -12.02 -42.48
CA HIS A 181 32.43 -12.33 -41.50
C HIS A 181 32.29 -11.17 -40.51
N VAL A 182 31.22 -10.40 -40.66
CA VAL A 182 30.86 -9.29 -39.78
C VAL A 182 29.73 -9.72 -38.86
N TYR A 183 29.63 -9.07 -37.69
CA TYR A 183 28.62 -9.39 -36.64
C TYR A 183 27.84 -8.14 -36.24
N PHE A 184 27.64 -7.19 -37.18
CA PHE A 184 26.86 -5.96 -36.92
C PHE A 184 25.46 -6.26 -36.47
N GLU A 185 24.84 -7.33 -37.00
CA GLU A 185 23.50 -7.80 -36.64
C GLU A 185 23.40 -8.08 -35.15
N ALA A 186 24.40 -8.71 -34.54
CA ALA A 186 24.35 -9.03 -33.10
C ALA A 186 24.29 -7.77 -32.24
N GLY A 187 25.11 -6.74 -32.54
CA GLY A 187 25.09 -5.48 -31.81
C GLY A 187 23.78 -4.71 -31.98
N VAL A 188 23.25 -4.63 -33.21
CA VAL A 188 21.98 -3.93 -33.50
C VAL A 188 20.81 -4.63 -32.81
N MET A 189 20.75 -5.96 -32.88
CA MET A 189 19.65 -6.73 -32.28
C MET A 189 19.69 -6.69 -30.76
N VAL A 190 20.87 -6.73 -30.13
CA VAL A 190 21.00 -6.56 -28.67
C VAL A 190 20.47 -5.20 -28.23
N ILE A 191 20.86 -4.10 -28.90
CA ILE A 191 20.33 -2.76 -28.59
C ILE A 191 18.81 -2.72 -28.80
N GLY A 192 18.30 -3.36 -29.87
CA GLY A 192 16.88 -3.48 -30.18
C GLY A 192 16.09 -4.17 -29.06
N PHE A 193 16.51 -5.37 -28.66
CA PHE A 193 15.84 -6.14 -27.60
C PHE A 193 15.92 -5.47 -26.24
N VAL A 194 17.09 -4.90 -25.90
CA VAL A 194 17.24 -4.16 -24.64
C VAL A 194 16.33 -2.93 -24.61
N SER A 195 16.26 -2.16 -25.71
CA SER A 195 15.40 -0.99 -25.81
C SER A 195 13.91 -1.35 -25.76
N LEU A 196 13.51 -2.45 -26.44
CA LEU A 196 12.16 -2.97 -26.37
C LEU A 196 11.82 -3.46 -24.95
N GLY A 197 12.74 -4.18 -24.31
CA GLY A 197 12.59 -4.61 -22.92
C GLY A 197 12.37 -3.42 -21.98
N LYS A 198 13.21 -2.39 -22.05
CA LYS A 198 13.04 -1.13 -21.29
C LYS A 198 11.71 -0.43 -21.56
N PHE A 199 11.27 -0.41 -22.80
CA PHE A 199 9.98 0.19 -23.17
C PHE A 199 8.81 -0.58 -22.57
N LEU A 200 8.80 -1.91 -22.68
CA LEU A 200 7.77 -2.75 -22.08
C LEU A 200 7.75 -2.61 -20.56
N GLU A 201 8.93 -2.59 -19.95
CA GLU A 201 9.14 -2.30 -18.53
C GLU A 201 8.51 -0.97 -18.13
N HIS A 202 8.86 0.12 -18.82
CA HIS A 202 8.33 1.46 -18.53
C HIS A 202 6.82 1.56 -18.72
N ARG A 203 6.29 0.98 -19.81
CA ARG A 203 4.85 0.95 -20.10
C ARG A 203 4.04 0.20 -19.02
N THR A 204 4.55 -0.93 -18.55
CA THR A 204 3.83 -1.72 -17.57
C THR A 204 3.99 -1.18 -16.16
N LYS A 205 5.16 -0.62 -15.83
CA LYS A 205 5.35 0.19 -14.64
C LYS A 205 4.27 1.29 -14.57
N LYS A 206 4.07 2.03 -15.63
CA LYS A 206 3.04 3.08 -15.74
C LYS A 206 1.61 2.52 -15.63
N SER A 207 1.32 1.37 -16.20
CA SER A 207 0.02 0.69 -16.09
C SER A 207 -0.24 0.12 -14.68
N SER A 208 0.79 -0.31 -13.97
CA SER A 208 0.69 -0.84 -12.61
C SER A 208 0.54 0.25 -11.56
N LEU A 209 1.15 1.43 -11.79
CA LEU A 209 0.99 2.65 -10.99
C LEU A 209 -0.43 3.26 -11.07
N ASN A 210 -1.29 2.74 -11.92
CA ASN A 210 -2.61 3.31 -12.20
C ASN A 210 -3.63 3.15 -11.05
N SER A 211 -3.24 2.59 -9.90
CA SER A 211 -4.08 2.60 -8.69
C SER A 211 -4.34 4.03 -8.20
N LEU A 212 -3.32 4.89 -8.22
CA LEU A 212 -3.46 6.32 -7.95
C LEU A 212 -4.34 7.00 -9.01
N GLY A 213 -4.16 6.66 -10.29
CA GLY A 213 -4.99 7.16 -11.39
C GLY A 213 -6.46 6.72 -11.32
N LEU A 214 -6.77 5.62 -10.63
CA LEU A 214 -8.16 5.24 -10.36
C LEU A 214 -8.77 6.14 -9.29
N LEU A 215 -8.04 6.47 -8.23
CA LEU A 215 -8.49 7.41 -7.19
C LEU A 215 -8.65 8.83 -7.76
N LEU A 216 -7.73 9.27 -8.62
CA LEU A 216 -7.84 10.57 -9.32
C LEU A 216 -9.12 10.70 -10.16
N LYS A 217 -9.64 9.60 -10.73
CA LYS A 217 -10.91 9.59 -11.46
C LYS A 217 -12.13 9.76 -10.56
N LEU A 218 -11.99 9.62 -9.25
CA LEU A 218 -13.06 9.88 -8.30
C LEU A 218 -13.30 11.38 -8.07
N THR A 219 -12.33 12.23 -8.39
CA THR A 219 -12.45 13.68 -8.28
C THR A 219 -13.10 14.25 -9.53
N PRO A 220 -14.24 14.97 -9.45
CA PRO A 220 -14.85 15.61 -10.59
C PRO A 220 -13.98 16.78 -11.09
N THR A 221 -13.99 17.04 -12.38
CA THR A 221 -13.23 18.15 -12.98
C THR A 221 -13.99 19.47 -12.92
N GLN A 222 -15.32 19.40 -12.87
CA GLN A 222 -16.22 20.57 -12.79
C GLN A 222 -17.28 20.32 -11.73
N VAL A 223 -17.71 21.38 -11.05
CA VAL A 223 -18.63 21.36 -9.92
C VAL A 223 -19.63 22.50 -10.01
N ASN A 224 -20.85 22.26 -9.55
CA ASN A 224 -21.89 23.27 -9.48
C ASN A 224 -21.79 24.01 -8.13
N VAL A 225 -21.31 25.25 -8.15
CA VAL A 225 -21.08 26.09 -6.96
C VAL A 225 -22.06 27.26 -6.97
N GLN A 226 -22.62 27.60 -5.81
CA GLN A 226 -23.44 28.80 -5.66
C GLN A 226 -22.56 29.98 -5.28
N ARG A 227 -22.53 31.00 -6.15
CA ARG A 227 -21.86 32.29 -5.89
C ARG A 227 -22.84 33.42 -6.23
N GLU A 228 -22.93 34.40 -5.34
CA GLU A 228 -23.82 35.56 -5.52
C GLU A 228 -25.28 35.18 -5.74
N GLY A 229 -25.72 34.05 -5.17
CA GLY A 229 -27.08 33.52 -5.29
C GLY A 229 -27.37 32.71 -6.56
N GLU A 230 -26.45 32.65 -7.52
CA GLU A 230 -26.57 31.90 -8.76
C GLU A 230 -25.72 30.64 -8.77
N TRP A 231 -26.23 29.56 -9.39
CA TRP A 231 -25.47 28.32 -9.60
C TRP A 231 -24.58 28.44 -10.83
N LYS A 232 -23.28 28.35 -10.63
CA LYS A 232 -22.27 28.41 -11.72
C LYS A 232 -21.46 27.12 -11.73
N GLN A 233 -21.19 26.60 -12.93
CA GLN A 233 -20.31 25.48 -13.10
C GLN A 233 -18.85 25.98 -13.14
N LEU A 234 -18.03 25.59 -12.17
CA LEU A 234 -16.64 26.00 -12.01
C LEU A 234 -15.70 24.79 -12.05
N PRO A 235 -14.48 24.96 -12.55
CA PRO A 235 -13.42 23.97 -12.34
C PRO A 235 -13.16 23.78 -10.83
N ILE A 236 -12.82 22.54 -10.43
CA ILE A 236 -12.62 22.19 -9.00
C ILE A 236 -11.51 23.00 -8.32
N ASP A 237 -10.51 23.43 -9.08
CA ASP A 237 -9.37 24.24 -8.61
C ASP A 237 -9.79 25.68 -8.22
N GLN A 238 -10.97 26.13 -8.59
CA GLN A 238 -11.53 27.43 -8.23
C GLN A 238 -12.51 27.39 -7.06
N VAL A 239 -12.78 26.20 -6.51
CA VAL A 239 -13.65 26.01 -5.35
C VAL A 239 -12.90 26.41 -4.08
N GLN A 240 -13.60 27.07 -3.14
CA GLN A 240 -13.07 27.52 -1.87
C GLN A 240 -13.79 26.85 -0.68
N ILE A 241 -13.07 26.76 0.45
CA ILE A 241 -13.69 26.31 1.71
C ILE A 241 -14.82 27.29 2.08
N GLY A 242 -15.99 26.73 2.40
CA GLY A 242 -17.20 27.48 2.68
C GLY A 242 -18.14 27.66 1.47
N ASP A 243 -17.71 27.34 0.25
CA ASP A 243 -18.59 27.34 -0.91
C ASP A 243 -19.75 26.33 -0.75
N LEU A 244 -20.94 26.70 -1.23
CA LEU A 244 -22.07 25.80 -1.35
C LEU A 244 -21.98 25.06 -2.69
N ILE A 245 -21.95 23.74 -2.61
CA ILE A 245 -21.79 22.86 -3.76
C ILE A 245 -23.04 21.99 -3.88
N ARG A 246 -23.51 21.77 -5.10
CA ARG A 246 -24.59 20.84 -5.40
C ARG A 246 -24.04 19.60 -6.08
N ALA A 247 -24.43 18.43 -5.55
CA ALA A 247 -24.20 17.15 -6.20
C ALA A 247 -25.56 16.48 -6.48
N ASN A 248 -25.80 16.17 -7.76
CA ASN A 248 -27.01 15.53 -8.24
C ASN A 248 -26.80 14.03 -8.42
N HIS A 249 -27.88 13.29 -8.66
CA HIS A 249 -27.82 11.87 -9.03
C HIS A 249 -26.82 11.63 -10.19
N GLY A 250 -25.95 10.65 -10.00
CA GLY A 250 -24.87 10.31 -10.97
C GLY A 250 -23.65 11.22 -10.91
N GLU A 251 -23.64 12.27 -10.10
CA GLU A 251 -22.48 13.16 -9.90
C GLU A 251 -21.64 12.71 -8.70
N ARG A 252 -20.34 13.00 -8.76
CA ARG A 252 -19.44 12.77 -7.64
C ARG A 252 -19.36 13.99 -6.74
N ILE A 253 -19.24 13.74 -5.45
CA ILE A 253 -19.02 14.78 -4.44
C ILE A 253 -17.58 15.29 -4.59
N ALA A 254 -17.43 16.61 -4.64
CA ALA A 254 -16.16 17.27 -4.98
C ALA A 254 -15.28 17.56 -3.76
N ALA A 255 -15.89 17.72 -2.58
CA ALA A 255 -15.23 18.17 -1.37
C ALA A 255 -15.84 17.45 -0.15
N ASP A 256 -15.06 17.31 0.93
CA ASP A 256 -15.68 16.92 2.20
C ASP A 256 -16.48 18.08 2.75
N GLY A 257 -17.66 17.80 3.30
CA GLY A 257 -18.55 18.86 3.73
C GLY A 257 -19.71 18.39 4.59
N ILE A 258 -20.59 19.36 4.92
CA ILE A 258 -21.80 19.14 5.70
C ILE A 258 -23.00 19.52 4.83
N ILE A 259 -23.98 18.65 4.78
CA ILE A 259 -25.21 18.85 3.99
C ILE A 259 -26.05 19.95 4.64
N GLU A 260 -26.40 20.98 3.89
CA GLU A 260 -27.33 22.04 4.31
C GLU A 260 -28.77 21.74 3.90
N SER A 261 -28.96 21.16 2.72
CA SER A 261 -30.30 20.84 2.22
C SER A 261 -30.27 19.70 1.20
N GLY A 262 -31.42 19.07 1.01
CA GLY A 262 -31.55 17.92 0.14
C GLY A 262 -31.40 16.60 0.88
N SER A 263 -31.59 15.49 0.17
CA SER A 263 -31.40 14.13 0.67
C SER A 263 -31.16 13.17 -0.49
N GLY A 264 -30.53 12.03 -0.21
CA GLY A 264 -30.25 11.01 -1.21
C GLY A 264 -29.41 9.88 -0.64
N TRP A 265 -28.92 9.04 -1.54
CA TRP A 265 -28.01 7.94 -1.21
C TRP A 265 -26.67 8.16 -1.93
N ALA A 266 -25.57 7.92 -1.22
CA ALA A 266 -24.23 8.05 -1.77
C ALA A 266 -23.47 6.73 -1.63
N ASP A 267 -22.85 6.29 -2.71
CA ASP A 267 -21.90 5.17 -2.72
C ASP A 267 -20.50 5.68 -2.32
N GLU A 268 -20.09 5.31 -1.12
CA GLU A 268 -18.79 5.62 -0.53
C GLU A 268 -17.85 4.41 -0.52
N SER A 269 -18.21 3.31 -1.19
CA SER A 269 -17.49 2.03 -1.16
C SER A 269 -16.01 2.14 -1.51
N HIS A 270 -15.64 3.08 -2.38
CA HIS A 270 -14.24 3.32 -2.76
C HIS A 270 -13.42 4.05 -1.68
N LEU A 271 -14.10 4.66 -0.70
CA LEU A 271 -13.49 5.45 0.37
C LEU A 271 -13.51 4.68 1.70
N THR A 272 -14.67 4.16 2.04
CA THR A 272 -14.92 3.45 3.31
C THR A 272 -14.76 1.93 3.17
N GLY A 273 -14.93 1.40 1.96
CA GLY A 273 -14.96 -0.03 1.67
C GLY A 273 -16.33 -0.69 1.93
N GLU A 274 -17.30 0.05 2.46
CA GLU A 274 -18.67 -0.45 2.67
C GLU A 274 -19.43 -0.55 1.34
N SER A 275 -19.97 -1.74 1.04
CA SER A 275 -20.62 -1.98 -0.26
C SER A 275 -22.01 -1.36 -0.41
N ASN A 276 -22.67 -1.01 0.69
CA ASN A 276 -24.01 -0.45 0.67
C ASN A 276 -23.96 1.08 0.60
N PRO A 277 -24.74 1.73 -0.28
CA PRO A 277 -24.87 3.17 -0.28
C PRO A 277 -25.38 3.68 1.08
N GLU A 278 -24.88 4.82 1.52
CA GLU A 278 -25.28 5.46 2.78
C GLU A 278 -26.32 6.56 2.54
N GLU A 279 -27.32 6.63 3.40
CA GLU A 279 -28.35 7.68 3.35
C GLU A 279 -27.77 9.02 3.82
N LYS A 280 -27.90 10.05 2.99
CA LYS A 280 -27.43 11.41 3.23
C LYS A 280 -28.60 12.36 3.46
N LYS A 281 -28.59 13.05 4.61
CA LYS A 281 -29.62 14.00 5.04
C LYS A 281 -29.00 15.31 5.54
N ALA A 282 -29.79 16.36 5.62
CA ALA A 282 -29.35 17.65 6.16
C ALA A 282 -28.67 17.48 7.54
N GLY A 283 -27.51 18.13 7.72
CA GLY A 283 -26.63 17.97 8.88
C GLY A 283 -25.66 16.79 8.82
N GLY A 284 -25.83 15.88 7.87
CA GLY A 284 -24.92 14.75 7.63
C GLY A 284 -23.64 15.17 6.91
N LYS A 285 -22.61 14.33 7.02
CA LYS A 285 -21.32 14.50 6.31
C LYS A 285 -21.37 13.92 4.91
N VAL A 286 -20.65 14.54 3.98
CA VAL A 286 -20.34 13.99 2.66
C VAL A 286 -18.83 13.93 2.46
N LEU A 287 -18.39 12.94 1.69
CA LEU A 287 -16.97 12.68 1.42
C LEU A 287 -16.64 12.91 -0.06
N ALA A 288 -15.54 13.59 -0.33
CA ALA A 288 -15.05 13.81 -1.68
C ALA A 288 -14.80 12.47 -2.40
N GLY A 289 -15.27 12.35 -3.64
CA GLY A 289 -15.13 11.13 -4.43
C GLY A 289 -16.33 10.18 -4.36
N ALA A 290 -17.20 10.30 -3.36
CA ALA A 290 -18.44 9.53 -3.27
C ALA A 290 -19.36 9.80 -4.47
N LEU A 291 -20.10 8.79 -4.90
CA LEU A 291 -21.04 8.89 -6.03
C LEU A 291 -22.47 8.99 -5.51
N MET A 292 -23.19 10.06 -5.87
CA MET A 292 -24.62 10.16 -5.58
C MET A 292 -25.39 9.14 -6.43
N THR A 293 -25.91 8.09 -5.80
CA THR A 293 -26.69 7.03 -6.47
C THR A 293 -28.17 7.37 -6.59
N GLU A 294 -28.68 8.17 -5.65
CA GLU A 294 -30.06 8.66 -5.68
C GLU A 294 -30.15 10.04 -5.02
N GLY A 295 -31.13 10.85 -5.45
CA GLY A 295 -31.39 12.15 -4.87
C GLY A 295 -30.40 13.25 -5.29
N SER A 296 -30.41 14.34 -4.51
CA SER A 296 -29.52 15.50 -4.71
C SER A 296 -29.29 16.18 -3.37
N VAL A 297 -28.05 16.59 -3.13
CA VAL A 297 -27.64 17.28 -1.90
C VAL A 297 -26.96 18.61 -2.22
N VAL A 298 -27.21 19.61 -1.37
CA VAL A 298 -26.44 20.84 -1.33
C VAL A 298 -25.64 20.84 -0.03
N TYR A 299 -24.34 20.95 -0.12
CA TYR A 299 -23.45 20.86 1.01
C TYR A 299 -22.43 22.00 1.01
N ARG A 300 -21.99 22.38 2.20
CA ARG A 300 -20.93 23.36 2.40
C ARG A 300 -19.58 22.66 2.48
N ALA A 301 -18.63 23.06 1.63
CA ALA A 301 -17.28 22.52 1.62
C ALA A 301 -16.55 22.89 2.91
N THR A 302 -16.04 21.88 3.62
CA THR A 302 -15.22 22.03 4.84
C THR A 302 -13.75 21.73 4.58
N GLN A 303 -13.45 20.79 3.67
CA GLN A 303 -12.10 20.42 3.28
C GLN A 303 -12.02 20.23 1.76
N LEU A 304 -10.88 20.58 1.17
CA LEU A 304 -10.65 20.53 -0.28
C LEU A 304 -9.32 19.87 -0.62
N GLY A 305 -9.24 19.29 -1.79
CA GLY A 305 -8.00 18.77 -2.37
C GLY A 305 -7.29 17.75 -1.49
N SER A 306 -6.05 18.03 -1.12
CA SER A 306 -5.20 17.15 -0.29
C SER A 306 -5.70 16.99 1.15
N GLN A 307 -6.55 17.87 1.64
CA GLN A 307 -7.09 17.84 3.00
C GLN A 307 -8.36 16.97 3.12
N THR A 308 -8.94 16.52 2.00
CA THR A 308 -10.08 15.60 2.01
C THR A 308 -9.64 14.19 2.35
N LEU A 309 -10.57 13.33 2.82
CA LEU A 309 -10.29 11.91 3.04
C LEU A 309 -9.71 11.24 1.78
N LEU A 310 -10.24 11.55 0.61
CA LEU A 310 -9.69 11.08 -0.68
C LEU A 310 -8.28 11.59 -0.92
N GLY A 311 -8.00 12.83 -0.57
CA GLY A 311 -6.67 13.45 -0.65
C GLY A 311 -5.66 12.75 0.27
N ASP A 312 -6.04 12.47 1.50
CA ASP A 312 -5.22 11.71 2.47
C ASP A 312 -4.91 10.29 1.95
N MET A 313 -5.91 9.60 1.37
CA MET A 313 -5.70 8.30 0.73
C MET A 313 -4.67 8.37 -0.39
N MET A 314 -4.77 9.39 -1.23
CA MET A 314 -3.86 9.58 -2.36
C MET A 314 -2.44 9.91 -1.89
N ASN A 315 -2.30 10.73 -0.85
CA ASN A 315 -1.02 11.07 -0.24
C ASN A 315 -0.38 9.86 0.42
N ALA A 316 -1.12 9.10 1.23
CA ALA A 316 -0.64 7.88 1.87
C ALA A 316 -0.19 6.84 0.84
N LEU A 317 -0.98 6.62 -0.23
CA LEU A 317 -0.61 5.70 -1.30
C LEU A 317 0.64 6.18 -2.05
N SER A 318 0.75 7.47 -2.34
CA SER A 318 1.93 8.06 -2.99
C SER A 318 3.17 7.94 -2.11
N GLU A 319 3.05 8.21 -0.81
CA GLU A 319 4.15 8.09 0.15
C GLU A 319 4.62 6.63 0.27
N ALA A 320 3.68 5.72 0.40
CA ALA A 320 3.97 4.30 0.48
C ALA A 320 4.62 3.76 -0.80
N GLN A 321 4.19 4.23 -1.98
CA GLN A 321 4.81 3.88 -3.26
C GLN A 321 6.21 4.48 -3.41
N GLY A 322 6.49 5.64 -2.82
CA GLY A 322 7.80 6.28 -2.79
C GLY A 322 8.79 5.60 -1.84
N SER A 323 8.31 4.88 -0.84
CA SER A 323 9.15 4.19 0.16
C SER A 323 9.81 2.94 -0.41
N LYS A 324 10.89 2.48 0.25
CA LYS A 324 11.69 1.34 -0.19
C LYS A 324 11.67 0.22 0.85
N ALA A 325 11.11 -0.92 0.47
CA ALA A 325 11.05 -2.10 1.33
C ALA A 325 12.46 -2.64 1.67
N PRO A 326 12.68 -3.23 2.86
CA PRO A 326 13.95 -3.84 3.27
C PRO A 326 14.47 -4.87 2.27
N ILE A 327 13.61 -5.74 1.73
CA ILE A 327 13.99 -6.75 0.73
C ILE A 327 14.52 -6.12 -0.56
N ALA A 328 14.07 -4.94 -0.95
CA ALA A 328 14.60 -4.21 -2.10
C ALA A 328 16.03 -3.75 -1.86
N ARG A 329 16.36 -3.33 -0.63
CA ARG A 329 17.75 -2.95 -0.25
C ARG A 329 18.69 -4.15 -0.33
N VAL A 330 18.24 -5.36 0.01
CA VAL A 330 19.01 -6.60 -0.13
C VAL A 330 19.24 -6.93 -1.60
N ALA A 331 18.22 -6.83 -2.45
CA ALA A 331 18.32 -7.05 -3.88
C ALA A 331 19.33 -6.08 -4.54
N ASP A 332 19.36 -4.81 -4.13
CA ASP A 332 20.30 -3.81 -4.62
C ASP A 332 21.74 -4.12 -4.24
N LYS A 333 21.98 -4.55 -3.00
CA LYS A 333 23.33 -4.99 -2.56
C LYS A 333 23.81 -6.19 -3.39
N ALA A 334 22.92 -7.16 -3.65
CA ALA A 334 23.22 -8.29 -4.50
C ALA A 334 23.59 -7.86 -5.92
N ALA A 335 22.85 -6.93 -6.52
CA ALA A 335 23.11 -6.39 -7.85
C ALA A 335 24.47 -5.65 -7.92
N ALA A 336 24.84 -4.92 -6.89
CA ALA A 336 26.11 -4.18 -6.83
C ALA A 336 27.35 -5.10 -6.86
N VAL A 337 27.24 -6.30 -6.31
CA VAL A 337 28.30 -7.33 -6.36
C VAL A 337 28.24 -8.11 -7.67
N PHE A 338 27.03 -8.38 -8.15
CA PHE A 338 26.80 -9.24 -9.31
C PHE A 338 27.43 -8.68 -10.60
N VAL A 339 27.28 -7.38 -10.89
CA VAL A 339 27.77 -6.77 -12.15
C VAL A 339 29.29 -6.85 -12.29
N PRO A 340 30.11 -6.46 -11.30
CA PRO A 340 31.58 -6.65 -11.39
C PRO A 340 31.98 -8.13 -11.54
N THR A 341 31.25 -9.03 -10.84
CA THR A 341 31.52 -10.48 -10.93
C THR A 341 31.31 -10.99 -12.36
N VAL A 342 30.22 -10.55 -13.01
CA VAL A 342 29.90 -10.92 -14.39
C VAL A 342 30.97 -10.41 -15.37
N VAL A 343 31.45 -9.20 -15.20
CA VAL A 343 32.56 -8.67 -16.03
C VAL A 343 33.78 -9.56 -15.88
N GLY A 344 34.11 -10.00 -14.67
CA GLY A 344 35.18 -10.97 -14.42
C GLY A 344 34.97 -12.31 -15.12
N ILE A 345 33.71 -12.86 -15.04
CA ILE A 345 33.38 -14.11 -15.73
C ILE A 345 33.46 -13.95 -17.24
N ALA A 346 33.02 -12.83 -17.82
CA ALA A 346 33.11 -12.58 -19.25
C ALA A 346 34.57 -12.51 -19.71
N LEU A 347 35.45 -11.86 -18.94
CA LEU A 347 36.88 -11.81 -19.21
C LEU A 347 37.51 -13.21 -19.12
N LEU A 348 37.21 -13.98 -18.10
CA LEU A 348 37.66 -15.37 -17.96
C LEU A 348 37.15 -16.24 -19.12
N THR A 349 35.89 -16.09 -19.53
CA THR A 349 35.30 -16.78 -20.68
C THR A 349 36.07 -16.44 -21.95
N PHE A 350 36.37 -15.16 -22.17
CA PHE A 350 37.18 -14.72 -23.32
C PHE A 350 38.52 -15.41 -23.36
N ILE A 351 39.28 -15.32 -22.27
CA ILE A 351 40.64 -15.90 -22.17
C ILE A 351 40.59 -17.42 -22.34
N ALA A 352 39.73 -18.11 -21.62
CA ALA A 352 39.62 -19.56 -21.68
C ALA A 352 39.21 -20.07 -23.07
N THR A 353 38.23 -19.42 -23.71
CA THR A 353 37.78 -19.80 -25.06
C THR A 353 38.87 -19.54 -26.09
N TRP A 354 39.60 -18.42 -25.97
CA TRP A 354 40.69 -18.11 -26.85
C TRP A 354 41.83 -19.13 -26.72
N LEU A 355 42.23 -19.50 -25.51
CA LEU A 355 43.27 -20.49 -25.27
C LEU A 355 42.88 -21.89 -25.76
N VAL A 356 41.60 -22.28 -25.64
CA VAL A 356 41.15 -23.63 -26.04
C VAL A 356 40.88 -23.73 -27.54
N LYS A 357 40.22 -22.71 -28.14
CA LYS A 357 39.80 -22.74 -29.55
C LYS A 357 40.77 -22.04 -30.53
N GLY A 358 41.69 -21.22 -30.01
CA GLY A 358 42.59 -20.43 -30.84
C GLY A 358 41.95 -19.32 -31.67
N ASP A 359 40.64 -19.17 -31.58
CA ASP A 359 39.86 -18.21 -32.32
C ASP A 359 39.31 -17.13 -31.39
N TRP A 360 39.84 -15.94 -31.57
CA TRP A 360 39.47 -14.83 -30.70
C TRP A 360 38.09 -14.25 -31.01
N THR A 361 37.56 -14.49 -32.26
CA THR A 361 36.18 -14.12 -32.63
C THR A 361 35.18 -14.89 -31.80
N ILE A 362 35.33 -16.21 -31.75
CA ILE A 362 34.50 -17.09 -30.94
C ILE A 362 34.60 -16.69 -29.47
N ALA A 363 35.79 -16.41 -28.99
CA ALA A 363 36.02 -15.97 -27.62
C ALA A 363 35.30 -14.65 -27.30
N LEU A 364 35.32 -13.67 -28.21
CA LEU A 364 34.63 -12.40 -28.09
C LEU A 364 33.09 -12.61 -28.06
N MET A 365 32.58 -13.44 -28.96
CA MET A 365 31.13 -13.70 -29.02
C MET A 365 30.59 -14.39 -27.77
N HIS A 366 31.34 -15.35 -27.19
CA HIS A 366 30.98 -15.99 -25.93
C HIS A 366 31.02 -14.98 -24.77
N ALA A 367 32.08 -14.17 -24.68
CA ALA A 367 32.20 -13.14 -23.64
C ALA A 367 31.04 -12.11 -23.71
N VAL A 368 30.71 -11.66 -24.92
CA VAL A 368 29.61 -10.72 -25.12
C VAL A 368 28.27 -11.37 -24.79
N ALA A 369 28.05 -12.63 -25.17
CA ALA A 369 26.84 -13.37 -24.79
C ALA A 369 26.70 -13.45 -23.27
N VAL A 370 27.78 -13.68 -22.51
CA VAL A 370 27.81 -13.63 -21.04
C VAL A 370 27.44 -12.26 -20.53
N LEU A 371 28.01 -11.16 -21.08
CA LEU A 371 27.69 -9.80 -20.66
C LEU A 371 26.21 -9.46 -20.89
N VAL A 372 25.64 -9.89 -22.00
CA VAL A 372 24.26 -9.60 -22.37
C VAL A 372 23.27 -10.37 -21.49
N ILE A 373 23.44 -11.71 -21.37
CA ILE A 373 22.50 -12.56 -20.60
C ILE A 373 22.52 -12.23 -19.11
N ALA A 374 23.63 -11.79 -18.60
CA ALA A 374 23.80 -11.49 -17.18
C ALA A 374 23.21 -10.13 -16.76
N CYS A 375 22.53 -9.42 -17.65
CA CYS A 375 21.88 -8.16 -17.28
C CYS A 375 20.80 -8.38 -16.20
N PRO A 376 20.92 -7.77 -15.01
CA PRO A 376 19.93 -7.94 -13.93
C PRO A 376 18.73 -7.00 -14.09
N CYS A 377 18.23 -6.80 -15.32
CA CYS A 377 17.18 -5.83 -15.64
C CYS A 377 15.88 -6.08 -14.86
N ALA A 378 15.46 -7.34 -14.79
CA ALA A 378 14.25 -7.75 -14.09
C ALA A 378 14.36 -7.62 -12.56
N LEU A 379 15.58 -7.67 -12.00
CA LEU A 379 15.83 -7.61 -10.56
C LEU A 379 15.39 -6.26 -9.96
N GLY A 380 15.67 -5.15 -10.65
CA GLY A 380 15.31 -3.81 -10.19
C GLY A 380 13.79 -3.56 -10.12
N LEU A 381 12.99 -4.34 -10.87
CA LEU A 381 11.53 -4.27 -10.88
C LEU A 381 10.85 -5.32 -10.01
N ALA A 382 11.53 -6.39 -9.65
CA ALA A 382 10.95 -7.55 -8.99
C ALA A 382 10.19 -7.18 -7.70
N THR A 383 10.78 -6.33 -6.87
CA THR A 383 10.20 -5.89 -5.61
C THR A 383 9.22 -4.73 -5.78
N PRO A 384 9.59 -3.59 -6.44
CA PRO A 384 8.69 -2.44 -6.52
C PRO A 384 7.39 -2.75 -7.24
N ALA A 385 7.42 -3.54 -8.32
CA ALA A 385 6.21 -3.90 -9.07
C ALA A 385 5.21 -4.69 -8.21
N ALA A 386 5.69 -5.66 -7.42
CA ALA A 386 4.82 -6.44 -6.54
C ALA A 386 4.25 -5.59 -5.40
N ILE A 387 5.08 -4.73 -4.77
CA ILE A 387 4.64 -3.83 -3.70
C ILE A 387 3.56 -2.87 -4.21
N MET A 388 3.77 -2.23 -5.36
CA MET A 388 2.77 -1.31 -5.92
C MET A 388 1.43 -1.99 -6.20
N VAL A 389 1.46 -3.21 -6.73
CA VAL A 389 0.24 -3.98 -6.97
C VAL A 389 -0.40 -4.41 -5.65
N GLY A 390 0.40 -4.85 -4.67
CA GLY A 390 -0.05 -5.24 -3.34
C GLY A 390 -0.69 -4.09 -2.58
N MET A 391 -0.04 -2.93 -2.56
CA MET A 391 -0.58 -1.71 -1.95
C MET A 391 -1.87 -1.24 -2.62
N GLY A 392 -1.90 -1.23 -3.95
CA GLY A 392 -3.12 -0.91 -4.68
C GLY A 392 -4.26 -1.89 -4.41
N LYS A 393 -3.95 -3.14 -4.06
CA LYS A 393 -4.92 -4.12 -3.61
C LYS A 393 -5.37 -3.85 -2.18
N ALA A 394 -4.44 -3.57 -1.26
CA ALA A 394 -4.74 -3.23 0.13
C ALA A 394 -5.69 -2.02 0.22
N VAL A 395 -5.41 -0.95 -0.52
CA VAL A 395 -6.26 0.24 -0.58
C VAL A 395 -7.68 -0.08 -1.06
N LYS A 396 -7.85 -0.98 -2.03
CA LYS A 396 -9.20 -1.43 -2.46
C LYS A 396 -10.00 -2.15 -1.37
N HIS A 397 -9.30 -2.75 -0.39
CA HIS A 397 -9.90 -3.37 0.78
C HIS A 397 -9.97 -2.43 1.98
N GLY A 398 -9.77 -1.11 1.77
CA GLY A 398 -9.79 -0.11 2.84
C GLY A 398 -8.62 -0.21 3.82
N ILE A 399 -7.46 -0.74 3.39
CA ILE A 399 -6.28 -0.91 4.23
C ILE A 399 -5.19 0.05 3.74
N TRP A 400 -4.72 0.93 4.61
CA TRP A 400 -3.72 1.94 4.27
C TRP A 400 -2.42 1.70 5.01
N PHE A 401 -1.44 1.14 4.32
CA PHE A 401 -0.09 1.03 4.82
C PHE A 401 0.65 2.35 4.67
N LYS A 402 1.35 2.76 5.72
CA LYS A 402 2.17 3.97 5.75
C LYS A 402 3.35 3.89 4.77
N ASP A 403 3.95 2.72 4.65
CA ASP A 403 5.09 2.50 3.77
C ASP A 403 5.23 1.03 3.35
N ALA A 404 6.17 0.78 2.43
CA ALA A 404 6.46 -0.55 1.92
C ALA A 404 7.10 -1.47 2.97
N ALA A 405 7.79 -0.90 3.97
CA ALA A 405 8.40 -1.68 5.04
C ALA A 405 7.33 -2.24 5.98
N ALA A 406 6.30 -1.43 6.31
CA ALA A 406 5.14 -1.88 7.08
C ALA A 406 4.42 -3.05 6.40
N MET A 407 4.23 -3.00 5.08
CA MET A 407 3.63 -4.12 4.34
C MET A 407 4.53 -5.37 4.33
N GLU A 408 5.84 -5.21 4.21
CA GLU A 408 6.79 -6.34 4.28
C GLU A 408 6.79 -6.97 5.66
N GLU A 409 6.82 -6.16 6.72
CA GLU A 409 6.79 -6.64 8.11
C GLU A 409 5.47 -7.35 8.44
N ALA A 410 4.33 -6.82 7.97
CA ALA A 410 3.01 -7.44 8.11
C ALA A 410 2.95 -8.84 7.48
N ALA A 411 3.74 -9.13 6.45
CA ALA A 411 3.81 -10.45 5.84
C ALA A 411 4.49 -11.50 6.71
N HIS A 412 5.25 -11.08 7.72
CA HIS A 412 5.99 -11.95 8.63
C HIS A 412 5.29 -12.17 9.98
N VAL A 413 4.13 -11.52 10.20
CA VAL A 413 3.38 -11.61 11.45
C VAL A 413 2.96 -13.05 11.74
N ASP A 414 3.30 -13.51 12.95
CA ASP A 414 2.92 -14.81 13.50
C ASP A 414 2.13 -14.70 14.82
N ALA A 415 2.07 -13.49 15.41
CA ALA A 415 1.28 -13.19 16.58
C ALA A 415 0.54 -11.85 16.42
N VAL A 416 -0.75 -11.84 16.74
CA VAL A 416 -1.60 -10.65 16.73
C VAL A 416 -2.09 -10.36 18.13
N VAL A 417 -1.87 -9.14 18.60
CA VAL A 417 -2.40 -8.61 19.84
C VAL A 417 -3.55 -7.67 19.52
N LEU A 418 -4.71 -7.95 20.05
CA LEU A 418 -5.94 -7.19 19.84
C LEU A 418 -6.33 -6.49 21.15
N ASP A 419 -6.57 -5.18 21.09
CA ASP A 419 -7.33 -4.55 22.16
C ASP A 419 -8.76 -5.04 22.15
N LYS A 420 -9.44 -5.04 23.31
CA LYS A 420 -10.84 -5.47 23.38
C LYS A 420 -11.79 -4.36 22.91
N THR A 421 -11.71 -3.23 23.59
CA THR A 421 -12.70 -2.14 23.48
C THR A 421 -12.52 -1.36 22.17
N GLY A 422 -13.60 -1.18 21.38
CA GLY A 422 -13.52 -0.47 20.09
C GLY A 422 -12.85 -1.28 18.98
N THR A 423 -12.05 -2.30 19.29
CA THR A 423 -11.41 -3.19 18.31
C THR A 423 -12.21 -4.45 18.06
N LEU A 424 -12.36 -5.32 19.09
CA LEU A 424 -13.16 -6.55 19.01
C LEU A 424 -14.65 -6.27 19.23
N THR A 425 -14.96 -5.20 19.96
CA THR A 425 -16.29 -4.80 20.35
C THR A 425 -16.69 -3.47 19.69
N GLU A 426 -17.99 -3.16 19.71
CA GLU A 426 -18.53 -1.92 19.15
C GLU A 426 -18.06 -0.64 19.89
N GLY A 427 -17.49 -0.79 21.10
CA GLY A 427 -17.12 0.33 21.97
C GLY A 427 -18.32 1.08 22.55
N ARG A 428 -19.50 0.47 22.49
CA ARG A 428 -20.76 1.00 22.99
C ARG A 428 -21.49 -0.05 23.80
N PRO A 429 -21.81 0.21 25.09
CA PRO A 429 -22.60 -0.70 25.89
C PRO A 429 -23.95 -0.97 25.21
N GLN A 430 -24.40 -2.23 25.26
CA GLN A 430 -25.72 -2.66 24.81
C GLN A 430 -26.34 -3.53 25.90
N VAL A 431 -27.67 -3.64 25.90
CA VAL A 431 -28.37 -4.57 26.80
C VAL A 431 -28.11 -6.00 26.34
N ALA A 432 -27.31 -6.73 27.11
CA ALA A 432 -26.92 -8.11 26.84
C ALA A 432 -27.89 -9.13 27.45
N ALA A 433 -28.44 -8.81 28.63
CA ALA A 433 -29.46 -9.64 29.28
C ALA A 433 -30.39 -8.79 30.16
N VAL A 434 -31.61 -9.28 30.38
CA VAL A 434 -32.62 -8.63 31.20
C VAL A 434 -33.13 -9.62 32.25
N TYR A 435 -33.31 -9.13 33.44
CA TYR A 435 -33.92 -9.88 34.53
C TYR A 435 -35.16 -9.14 35.05
N CYS A 436 -36.32 -9.76 34.98
CA CYS A 436 -37.54 -9.27 35.60
C CYS A 436 -37.74 -10.00 36.93
N VAL A 437 -38.05 -9.25 38.00
CA VAL A 437 -38.33 -9.85 39.31
C VAL A 437 -39.64 -10.64 39.21
N PRO A 438 -39.66 -11.95 39.56
CA PRO A 438 -40.89 -12.72 39.55
C PRO A 438 -41.94 -12.08 40.46
N ASP A 439 -43.19 -12.13 40.05
CA ASP A 439 -44.35 -11.61 40.81
C ASP A 439 -44.31 -10.10 41.11
N SER A 440 -43.44 -9.34 40.45
CA SER A 440 -43.37 -7.87 40.55
C SER A 440 -44.64 -7.17 39.99
N GLY A 441 -45.35 -7.86 39.10
CA GLY A 441 -46.48 -7.30 38.35
C GLY A 441 -46.09 -6.48 37.11
N PHE A 442 -44.78 -6.48 36.76
CA PHE A 442 -44.22 -5.77 35.60
C PHE A 442 -43.61 -6.78 34.64
N ASP A 443 -43.96 -6.62 33.37
CA ASP A 443 -43.31 -7.39 32.29
C ASP A 443 -42.03 -6.72 31.78
N GLU A 444 -41.30 -7.41 30.90
CA GLU A 444 -40.05 -6.94 30.35
C GLU A 444 -40.21 -5.61 29.58
N ASP A 445 -41.27 -5.44 28.79
CA ASP A 445 -41.50 -4.21 28.05
C ASP A 445 -41.77 -3.02 28.96
N THR A 446 -42.49 -3.24 30.07
CA THR A 446 -42.70 -2.22 31.09
C THR A 446 -41.39 -1.86 31.80
N LEU A 447 -40.54 -2.83 32.10
CA LEU A 447 -39.21 -2.60 32.66
C LEU A 447 -38.36 -1.71 31.73
N TYR A 448 -38.36 -1.99 30.42
CA TYR A 448 -37.66 -1.14 29.44
C TYR A 448 -38.25 0.27 29.40
N ARG A 449 -39.59 0.41 29.37
CA ARG A 449 -40.29 1.71 29.31
C ARG A 449 -39.97 2.59 30.51
N LEU A 450 -40.01 2.03 31.71
CA LEU A 450 -39.74 2.76 32.95
C LEU A 450 -38.28 3.13 33.11
N ALA A 451 -37.36 2.20 32.82
CA ALA A 451 -35.95 2.46 32.82
C ALA A 451 -35.57 3.55 31.81
N ALA A 452 -36.05 3.45 30.57
CA ALA A 452 -35.79 4.43 29.54
C ALA A 452 -36.36 5.82 29.90
N ALA A 453 -37.55 5.90 30.51
CA ALA A 453 -38.14 7.16 30.94
C ALA A 453 -37.26 7.91 31.92
N VAL A 454 -36.63 7.22 32.87
CA VAL A 454 -35.75 7.82 33.87
C VAL A 454 -34.38 8.12 33.27
N GLU A 455 -33.82 7.18 32.50
CA GLU A 455 -32.47 7.26 31.93
C GLU A 455 -32.37 8.27 30.77
N GLN A 456 -33.46 8.68 30.11
CA GLN A 456 -33.43 9.78 29.13
C GLN A 456 -32.85 11.09 29.69
N ASN A 457 -32.90 11.25 31.01
CA ASN A 457 -32.42 12.43 31.71
C ASN A 457 -30.94 12.30 32.14
N ALA A 458 -30.28 11.16 31.85
CA ALA A 458 -28.88 10.90 32.19
C ALA A 458 -27.98 10.95 30.96
N ALA A 459 -26.81 11.57 31.10
CA ALA A 459 -25.81 11.65 30.03
C ALA A 459 -24.87 10.40 29.95
N HIS A 460 -25.08 9.41 30.82
CA HIS A 460 -24.23 8.23 30.95
C HIS A 460 -24.37 7.27 29.76
N PRO A 461 -23.27 6.62 29.25
CA PRO A 461 -23.33 5.65 28.16
C PRO A 461 -24.30 4.47 28.40
N LEU A 462 -24.36 3.96 29.63
CA LEU A 462 -25.29 2.89 30.01
C LEU A 462 -26.76 3.33 29.90
N ALA A 463 -27.06 4.59 30.25
CA ALA A 463 -28.39 5.17 30.10
C ALA A 463 -28.83 5.20 28.63
N ARG A 464 -27.94 5.68 27.75
CA ARG A 464 -28.21 5.71 26.30
C ARG A 464 -28.48 4.30 25.74
N ALA A 465 -27.76 3.29 26.22
CA ALA A 465 -27.96 1.91 25.79
C ALA A 465 -29.35 1.40 26.09
N ILE A 466 -29.88 1.67 27.32
CA ILE A 466 -31.24 1.28 27.71
C ILE A 466 -32.29 2.02 26.89
N VAL A 467 -32.11 3.35 26.71
CA VAL A 467 -33.02 4.16 25.91
C VAL A 467 -33.07 3.69 24.47
N SER A 468 -31.90 3.45 23.86
CA SER A 468 -31.83 2.94 22.48
C SER A 468 -32.45 1.56 22.33
N ALA A 469 -32.29 0.68 23.32
CA ALA A 469 -32.89 -0.66 23.31
C ALA A 469 -34.43 -0.58 23.40
N ALA A 470 -34.99 0.33 24.23
CA ALA A 470 -36.42 0.57 24.31
C ALA A 470 -36.98 1.13 22.99
N GLN A 471 -36.29 2.08 22.37
CA GLN A 471 -36.65 2.65 21.07
C GLN A 471 -36.63 1.61 19.94
N ALA A 472 -35.60 0.77 19.90
CA ALA A 472 -35.45 -0.31 18.90
C ALA A 472 -36.60 -1.34 19.00
N ARG A 473 -37.17 -1.54 20.19
CA ARG A 473 -38.37 -2.37 20.42
C ARG A 473 -39.66 -1.66 20.03
N GLY A 474 -39.62 -0.39 19.64
CA GLY A 474 -40.80 0.40 19.30
C GLY A 474 -41.68 0.74 20.49
N LEU A 475 -41.13 0.74 21.71
CA LEU A 475 -41.86 1.01 22.93
C LEU A 475 -42.13 2.52 23.11
N ASP A 476 -43.35 2.86 23.50
CA ASP A 476 -43.71 4.23 23.88
C ASP A 476 -43.13 4.54 25.26
N ILE A 477 -42.19 5.50 25.33
CA ILE A 477 -41.50 5.84 26.56
C ILE A 477 -42.23 6.94 27.28
N PRO A 478 -42.73 6.71 28.52
CA PRO A 478 -43.48 7.70 29.27
C PRO A 478 -42.63 8.88 29.70
N THR A 479 -43.23 10.02 29.90
CA THR A 479 -42.57 11.22 30.37
C THR A 479 -42.20 11.08 31.86
N ALA A 480 -40.94 11.38 32.19
CA ALA A 480 -40.48 11.43 33.57
C ALA A 480 -40.23 12.89 34.01
N GLN A 481 -40.63 13.22 35.23
CA GLN A 481 -40.48 14.55 35.84
C GLN A 481 -39.62 14.46 37.09
N ASN A 482 -39.11 15.62 37.56
CA ASN A 482 -38.32 15.72 38.79
C ASN A 482 -37.08 14.79 38.83
N ALA A 483 -36.43 14.62 37.69
CA ALA A 483 -35.25 13.75 37.61
C ALA A 483 -34.11 14.27 38.47
N GLN A 484 -33.52 13.41 39.32
CA GLN A 484 -32.44 13.74 40.23
C GLN A 484 -31.36 12.66 40.11
N THR A 485 -30.14 13.06 39.78
CA THR A 485 -28.99 12.15 39.74
C THR A 485 -28.36 12.06 41.12
N VAL A 486 -28.18 10.83 41.63
CA VAL A 486 -27.44 10.53 42.86
C VAL A 486 -26.07 10.06 42.48
N VAL A 487 -25.06 10.90 42.72
CA VAL A 487 -23.68 10.64 42.28
C VAL A 487 -23.18 9.29 42.83
N GLY A 488 -22.70 8.46 41.90
CA GLY A 488 -22.16 7.11 42.22
C GLY A 488 -23.20 6.02 42.54
N ALA A 489 -24.52 6.34 42.51
CA ALA A 489 -25.59 5.40 42.80
C ALA A 489 -26.52 5.18 41.58
N GLY A 490 -27.09 6.25 41.02
CA GLY A 490 -28.06 6.15 39.92
C GLY A 490 -28.85 7.42 39.71
N ILE A 491 -30.03 7.28 39.15
CA ILE A 491 -30.96 8.36 38.86
C ILE A 491 -32.39 8.01 39.38
N THR A 492 -33.13 9.01 39.85
CA THR A 492 -34.51 8.88 40.25
C THR A 492 -35.37 9.86 39.45
N ALA A 493 -36.61 9.48 39.10
CA ALA A 493 -37.56 10.39 38.53
C ALA A 493 -39.01 9.93 38.82
N GLU A 494 -39.96 10.83 38.74
CA GLU A 494 -41.39 10.53 38.85
C GLU A 494 -41.96 10.24 37.46
N VAL A 495 -42.45 9.02 37.23
CA VAL A 495 -43.07 8.60 35.98
C VAL A 495 -44.58 8.63 36.14
N GLU A 496 -45.28 9.30 35.21
CA GLU A 496 -46.72 9.47 35.21
C GLU A 496 -47.46 8.12 35.25
N GLY A 497 -48.41 8.00 36.20
CA GLY A 497 -49.22 6.79 36.40
C GLY A 497 -48.52 5.65 37.18
N ILE A 498 -47.22 5.78 37.48
CA ILE A 498 -46.42 4.77 38.20
C ILE A 498 -45.92 5.32 39.55
N GLY A 499 -45.40 6.56 39.57
CA GLY A 499 -44.77 7.17 40.74
C GLY A 499 -43.27 7.22 40.66
N LEU A 500 -42.58 7.13 41.81
CA LEU A 500 -41.10 7.24 41.87
C LEU A 500 -40.43 5.99 41.32
N VAL A 501 -39.63 6.18 40.30
CA VAL A 501 -38.80 5.14 39.68
C VAL A 501 -37.29 5.47 39.93
N LYS A 502 -36.52 4.46 40.34
CA LYS A 502 -35.06 4.55 40.50
C LYS A 502 -34.42 3.61 39.49
N ALA A 503 -33.32 4.09 38.83
CA ALA A 503 -32.48 3.27 37.98
C ALA A 503 -31.02 3.47 38.39
N GLY A 504 -30.24 2.38 38.56
CA GLY A 504 -28.83 2.49 38.98
C GLY A 504 -28.29 1.20 39.59
N LYS A 505 -27.38 1.34 40.55
CA LYS A 505 -26.76 0.17 41.21
C LYS A 505 -27.84 -0.68 41.90
N ALA A 506 -27.59 -2.00 42.01
CA ALA A 506 -28.53 -2.94 42.62
C ALA A 506 -28.94 -2.51 44.03
N GLU A 507 -27.98 -2.06 44.84
CA GLU A 507 -28.20 -1.53 46.21
C GLU A 507 -29.09 -0.27 46.18
N PHE A 508 -28.93 0.61 45.20
CA PHE A 508 -29.72 1.82 45.07
C PHE A 508 -31.18 1.55 44.69
N ALA A 509 -31.40 0.53 43.89
CA ALA A 509 -32.73 0.06 43.49
C ALA A 509 -33.30 -0.96 44.49
N GLU A 510 -32.61 -1.27 45.61
CA GLU A 510 -32.99 -2.22 46.62
C GLU A 510 -33.23 -3.64 46.06
N LEU A 511 -32.49 -4.02 44.98
CA LEU A 511 -32.57 -5.28 44.29
C LEU A 511 -31.47 -6.23 44.76
N THR A 512 -31.86 -7.41 45.23
CA THR A 512 -30.92 -8.52 45.40
C THR A 512 -31.02 -9.41 44.17
N LEU A 513 -29.92 -9.51 43.43
CA LEU A 513 -29.84 -10.32 42.23
C LEU A 513 -29.71 -11.82 42.63
N PRO A 514 -30.42 -12.72 41.95
CA PRO A 514 -30.23 -14.16 42.14
C PRO A 514 -28.86 -14.60 41.54
N GLU A 515 -28.46 -15.81 41.85
CA GLU A 515 -27.33 -16.42 41.15
C GLU A 515 -27.78 -16.83 39.75
N PHE A 516 -27.14 -16.22 38.72
CA PHE A 516 -27.40 -16.54 37.32
C PHE A 516 -26.41 -17.60 36.83
N SER A 517 -26.90 -18.53 36.02
CA SER A 517 -26.07 -19.51 35.31
C SER A 517 -25.28 -18.92 34.13
N ASP A 518 -25.71 -17.78 33.66
CA ASP A 518 -25.05 -17.08 32.56
C ASP A 518 -23.94 -16.14 33.08
N ASP A 519 -22.74 -16.37 32.61
CA ASP A 519 -21.54 -15.61 32.99
C ASP A 519 -21.68 -14.10 32.65
N VAL A 520 -22.58 -13.71 31.76
CA VAL A 520 -22.79 -12.31 31.38
C VAL A 520 -23.15 -11.44 32.58
N TRP A 521 -23.95 -11.95 33.53
CA TRP A 521 -24.34 -11.23 34.74
C TRP A 521 -23.17 -10.97 35.72
N ARG A 522 -22.10 -11.75 35.62
CA ARG A 522 -20.91 -11.60 36.46
C ARG A 522 -19.95 -10.55 35.96
N ILE A 523 -20.02 -10.25 34.65
CA ILE A 523 -19.04 -9.39 33.95
C ILE A 523 -19.64 -8.09 33.44
N ALA A 524 -20.96 -8.03 33.24
CA ALA A 524 -21.67 -6.86 32.75
C ALA A 524 -21.82 -5.76 33.82
N SER A 525 -22.00 -4.52 33.34
CA SER A 525 -22.45 -3.44 34.21
C SER A 525 -23.94 -3.60 34.47
N ILE A 526 -24.33 -3.70 35.75
CA ILE A 526 -25.71 -3.90 36.15
C ILE A 526 -26.39 -2.55 36.39
N VAL A 527 -27.55 -2.36 35.75
CA VAL A 527 -28.49 -1.27 36.06
C VAL A 527 -29.81 -1.90 36.55
N ALA A 528 -30.02 -1.80 37.85
CA ALA A 528 -31.21 -2.27 38.49
C ALA A 528 -32.28 -1.17 38.52
N VAL A 529 -33.56 -1.55 38.49
CA VAL A 529 -34.70 -0.64 38.43
C VAL A 529 -35.69 -1.00 39.53
N SER A 530 -36.19 0.04 40.21
CA SER A 530 -37.30 -0.11 41.18
C SER A 530 -38.40 0.92 40.95
N ALA A 531 -39.60 0.60 41.26
CA ALA A 531 -40.78 1.47 41.21
C ALA A 531 -41.44 1.51 42.58
N ASN A 532 -41.65 2.72 43.13
CA ASN A 532 -42.23 2.96 44.46
C ASN A 532 -41.58 2.13 45.59
N GLY A 533 -40.23 2.01 45.55
CA GLY A 533 -39.44 1.25 46.51
C GLY A 533 -39.52 -0.27 46.38
N LYS A 534 -40.14 -0.78 45.31
CA LYS A 534 -40.15 -2.21 44.99
C LYS A 534 -39.25 -2.51 43.80
N PRO A 535 -38.27 -3.41 43.90
CA PRO A 535 -37.45 -3.80 42.77
C PRO A 535 -38.29 -4.49 41.69
N ILE A 536 -38.13 -4.10 40.42
CA ILE A 536 -38.86 -4.63 39.30
C ILE A 536 -38.01 -5.42 38.32
N GLY A 537 -36.70 -5.13 38.25
CA GLY A 537 -35.77 -5.87 37.38
C GLY A 537 -34.39 -5.23 37.26
N ALA A 538 -33.58 -5.81 36.40
CA ALA A 538 -32.25 -5.30 36.09
C ALA A 538 -31.86 -5.56 34.63
N PHE A 539 -30.98 -4.73 34.13
CA PHE A 539 -30.31 -4.87 32.85
C PHE A 539 -28.83 -5.22 33.07
N ALA A 540 -28.33 -6.23 32.37
CA ALA A 540 -26.91 -6.48 32.21
C ALA A 540 -26.43 -5.79 30.93
N LEU A 541 -25.56 -4.81 31.07
CA LEU A 541 -25.04 -4.05 29.93
C LEU A 541 -23.59 -4.44 29.70
N ALA A 542 -23.31 -4.90 28.51
CA ALA A 542 -21.97 -5.27 28.06
C ALA A 542 -21.68 -4.68 26.69
N ASP A 543 -20.40 -4.53 26.37
CA ASP A 543 -19.97 -4.10 25.06
C ASP A 543 -20.08 -5.30 24.09
N ALA A 544 -20.90 -5.16 23.06
CA ALA A 544 -21.18 -6.24 22.11
C ALA A 544 -19.97 -6.49 21.20
N LEU A 545 -19.71 -7.77 20.91
CA LEU A 545 -18.73 -8.15 19.89
C LEU A 545 -19.22 -7.69 18.51
N LYS A 546 -18.30 -7.20 17.68
CA LYS A 546 -18.57 -6.94 16.27
C LYS A 546 -18.94 -8.25 15.56
N THR A 547 -19.85 -8.18 14.61
CA THR A 547 -20.41 -9.35 13.92
C THR A 547 -19.37 -10.18 13.16
N ASP A 548 -18.31 -9.53 12.66
CA ASP A 548 -17.23 -10.13 11.88
C ASP A 548 -16.07 -10.69 12.71
N THR A 549 -16.02 -10.39 14.02
CA THR A 549 -14.88 -10.73 14.88
C THR A 549 -14.60 -12.24 14.93
N ALA A 550 -15.64 -13.07 15.08
CA ALA A 550 -15.46 -14.53 15.17
C ALA A 550 -14.89 -15.11 13.87
N GLU A 551 -15.37 -14.63 12.72
CA GLU A 551 -14.87 -15.04 11.41
C GLU A 551 -13.39 -14.62 11.24
N ALA A 552 -13.07 -13.36 11.55
CA ALA A 552 -11.71 -12.83 11.46
C ALA A 552 -10.70 -13.65 12.30
N ILE A 553 -11.05 -13.96 13.55
CA ILE A 553 -10.22 -14.80 14.42
C ILE A 553 -10.06 -16.20 13.83
N GLY A 554 -11.12 -16.78 13.26
CA GLY A 554 -11.05 -18.07 12.56
C GLY A 554 -10.08 -18.05 11.38
N ARG A 555 -10.12 -16.99 10.57
CA ARG A 555 -9.21 -16.78 9.44
C ARG A 555 -7.74 -16.63 9.89
N LEU A 556 -7.48 -15.84 10.93
CA LEU A 556 -6.12 -15.66 11.48
C LEU A 556 -5.54 -17.00 11.96
N LYS A 557 -6.31 -17.76 12.73
CA LYS A 557 -5.89 -19.10 13.24
C LYS A 557 -5.65 -20.10 12.12
N LYS A 558 -6.50 -20.11 11.07
CA LYS A 558 -6.32 -20.97 9.89
C LYS A 558 -4.98 -20.72 9.19
N HIS A 559 -4.44 -19.50 9.28
CA HIS A 559 -3.14 -19.12 8.72
C HIS A 559 -1.98 -19.28 9.72
N GLY A 560 -2.20 -19.91 10.88
CA GLY A 560 -1.17 -20.18 11.86
C GLY A 560 -0.73 -18.95 12.66
N ILE A 561 -1.59 -17.94 12.76
CA ILE A 561 -1.33 -16.72 13.53
C ILE A 561 -1.92 -16.88 14.92
N ASP A 562 -1.07 -16.72 15.95
CA ASP A 562 -1.49 -16.73 17.33
C ASP A 562 -2.21 -15.44 17.71
N VAL A 563 -3.35 -15.55 18.39
CA VAL A 563 -4.17 -14.39 18.75
C VAL A 563 -4.16 -14.18 20.26
N TYR A 564 -3.87 -12.95 20.67
CA TYR A 564 -3.82 -12.47 22.05
C TYR A 564 -4.82 -11.35 22.24
N ILE A 565 -5.54 -11.33 23.36
CA ILE A 565 -6.38 -10.20 23.79
C ILE A 565 -5.69 -9.51 24.97
N MET A 566 -5.55 -8.19 24.89
CA MET A 566 -5.04 -7.35 25.98
C MET A 566 -5.98 -6.18 26.22
N SER A 567 -6.48 -6.04 27.45
CA SER A 567 -7.44 -4.99 27.80
C SER A 567 -7.19 -4.39 29.18
N GLY A 568 -7.60 -3.14 29.36
CA GLY A 568 -7.67 -2.49 30.66
C GLY A 568 -8.84 -2.99 31.51
N ASP A 569 -9.79 -3.71 30.94
CA ASP A 569 -10.93 -4.27 31.65
C ASP A 569 -10.52 -5.38 32.63
N ASN A 570 -11.43 -5.72 33.54
CA ASN A 570 -11.17 -6.80 34.48
C ASN A 570 -10.92 -8.13 33.77
N GLN A 571 -10.10 -8.99 34.40
CA GLN A 571 -9.68 -10.26 33.83
C GLN A 571 -10.86 -11.17 33.45
N GLY A 572 -11.92 -11.23 34.27
CA GLY A 572 -13.09 -12.08 34.03
C GLY A 572 -13.85 -11.68 32.74
N THR A 573 -13.98 -10.36 32.46
CA THR A 573 -14.60 -9.87 31.22
C THR A 573 -13.78 -10.26 30.00
N VAL A 574 -12.44 -10.14 30.08
CA VAL A 574 -11.55 -10.47 28.96
C VAL A 574 -11.55 -11.97 28.70
N GLU A 575 -11.53 -12.80 29.75
CA GLU A 575 -11.61 -14.27 29.62
C GLU A 575 -12.95 -14.73 29.03
N TYR A 576 -14.06 -14.08 29.39
CA TYR A 576 -15.37 -14.37 28.80
C TYR A 576 -15.35 -14.13 27.27
N VAL A 577 -14.87 -12.97 26.83
CA VAL A 577 -14.73 -12.65 25.40
C VAL A 577 -13.79 -13.64 24.71
N ALA A 578 -12.66 -13.95 25.32
CA ALA A 578 -11.70 -14.91 24.79
C ALA A 578 -12.30 -16.31 24.62
N LYS A 579 -13.10 -16.75 25.59
CA LYS A 579 -13.82 -18.05 25.54
C LYS A 579 -14.81 -18.08 24.39
N GLN A 580 -15.59 -17.02 24.19
CA GLN A 580 -16.53 -16.92 23.06
C GLN A 580 -15.81 -17.01 21.70
N LEU A 581 -14.63 -16.38 21.57
CA LEU A 581 -13.84 -16.36 20.34
C LEU A 581 -12.86 -17.53 20.25
N GLY A 582 -12.82 -18.41 21.26
CA GLY A 582 -11.89 -19.53 21.34
C GLY A 582 -10.42 -19.10 21.42
N ILE A 583 -10.10 -17.92 21.94
CA ILE A 583 -8.75 -17.39 22.09
C ILE A 583 -8.14 -17.91 23.38
N ALA A 584 -6.90 -18.45 23.32
CA ALA A 584 -6.25 -19.04 24.47
C ALA A 584 -5.52 -18.02 25.38
N HIS A 585 -5.15 -16.87 24.85
CA HIS A 585 -4.33 -15.89 25.53
C HIS A 585 -5.12 -14.60 25.77
N ALA A 586 -5.48 -14.37 27.05
CA ALA A 586 -6.34 -13.26 27.45
C ALA A 586 -5.77 -12.58 28.71
N PHE A 587 -5.49 -11.29 28.61
CA PHE A 587 -4.88 -10.49 29.66
C PHE A 587 -5.76 -9.28 29.96
N GLY A 588 -6.30 -9.25 31.17
CA GLY A 588 -7.09 -8.13 31.71
C GLY A 588 -6.29 -7.28 32.69
N ASN A 589 -6.90 -6.20 33.16
CA ASN A 589 -6.32 -5.22 34.10
C ASN A 589 -4.98 -4.63 33.64
N MET A 590 -4.76 -4.51 32.34
CA MET A 590 -3.50 -4.04 31.77
C MET A 590 -3.46 -2.51 31.62
N SER A 591 -2.46 -1.88 32.19
CA SER A 591 -2.15 -0.49 31.85
C SER A 591 -1.53 -0.38 30.43
N PRO A 592 -1.49 0.82 29.84
CA PRO A 592 -0.80 1.03 28.55
C PRO A 592 0.67 0.58 28.56
N ARG A 593 1.36 0.72 29.69
CA ARG A 593 2.75 0.26 29.87
C ARG A 593 2.85 -1.25 29.94
N ASP A 594 1.90 -1.92 30.59
CA ASP A 594 1.87 -3.37 30.69
C ASP A 594 1.62 -4.00 29.33
N LYS A 595 0.69 -3.43 28.54
CA LYS A 595 0.47 -3.85 27.14
C LYS A 595 1.76 -3.76 26.31
N ALA A 596 2.47 -2.63 26.40
CA ALA A 596 3.74 -2.44 25.70
C ALA A 596 4.82 -3.42 26.16
N ALA A 597 4.90 -3.69 27.48
CA ALA A 597 5.87 -4.63 28.04
C ALA A 597 5.59 -6.08 27.58
N GLU A 598 4.32 -6.50 27.51
CA GLU A 598 3.96 -7.84 27.03
C GLU A 598 4.23 -8.00 25.54
N VAL A 599 3.96 -6.97 24.72
CA VAL A 599 4.37 -6.94 23.30
C VAL A 599 5.88 -7.11 23.17
N GLN A 600 6.69 -6.39 23.97
CA GLN A 600 8.14 -6.54 23.96
C GLN A 600 8.59 -7.94 24.37
N LYS A 601 7.92 -8.57 25.33
CA LYS A 601 8.19 -9.93 25.78
C LYS A 601 7.90 -10.96 24.68
N LEU A 602 6.79 -10.81 23.95
CA LEU A 602 6.49 -11.64 22.79
C LEU A 602 7.56 -11.51 21.69
N LYS A 603 8.03 -10.27 21.42
CA LYS A 603 9.14 -10.04 20.49
C LYS A 603 10.44 -10.67 20.96
N ALA A 604 10.76 -10.55 22.26
CA ALA A 604 11.94 -11.19 22.83
C ALA A 604 11.88 -12.73 22.76
N ALA A 605 10.68 -13.30 22.74
CA ALA A 605 10.45 -14.72 22.50
C ALA A 605 10.58 -15.13 21.02
N GLY A 606 10.91 -14.19 20.13
CA GLY A 606 11.13 -14.44 18.69
C GLY A 606 9.87 -14.32 17.85
N LYS A 607 8.75 -13.81 18.39
CA LYS A 607 7.52 -13.57 17.64
C LYS A 607 7.58 -12.25 16.84
N THR A 608 7.02 -12.27 15.65
CA THR A 608 6.73 -11.04 14.87
C THR A 608 5.32 -10.60 15.22
N VAL A 609 5.22 -9.55 16.03
CA VAL A 609 3.97 -9.13 16.67
C VAL A 609 3.31 -8.00 15.88
N ALA A 610 2.02 -8.18 15.53
CA ALA A 610 1.13 -7.12 15.14
C ALA A 610 0.28 -6.67 16.34
N MET A 611 0.16 -5.35 16.55
CA MET A 611 -0.74 -4.76 17.55
C MET A 611 -1.86 -4.01 16.85
N VAL A 612 -3.10 -4.22 17.32
CA VAL A 612 -4.29 -3.52 16.83
C VAL A 612 -4.98 -2.82 17.98
N GLY A 613 -5.26 -1.54 17.81
CA GLY A 613 -5.95 -0.72 18.80
C GLY A 613 -6.57 0.53 18.18
N ASP A 614 -7.42 1.22 18.93
CA ASP A 614 -8.15 2.42 18.49
C ASP A 614 -7.90 3.64 19.38
N GLY A 615 -7.31 3.47 20.57
CA GLY A 615 -7.23 4.48 21.61
C GLY A 615 -5.85 5.07 21.85
N ILE A 616 -5.83 6.21 22.57
CA ILE A 616 -4.61 6.84 23.08
C ILE A 616 -3.86 5.86 24.00
N ASN A 617 -4.59 5.01 24.71
CA ASN A 617 -4.04 4.03 25.65
C ASN A 617 -3.22 2.94 24.94
N ASP A 618 -3.44 2.73 23.67
CA ASP A 618 -2.75 1.70 22.88
C ASP A 618 -1.48 2.22 22.20
N ALA A 619 -1.29 3.55 22.11
CA ALA A 619 -0.16 4.15 21.42
C ALA A 619 1.22 3.61 21.88
N PRO A 620 1.49 3.35 23.18
CA PRO A 620 2.75 2.72 23.59
C PRO A 620 2.92 1.29 23.09
N ALA A 621 1.84 0.50 23.05
CA ALA A 621 1.85 -0.88 22.56
C ALA A 621 1.94 -0.94 21.04
N LEU A 622 1.25 -0.03 20.32
CA LEU A 622 1.35 0.16 18.88
C LEU A 622 2.80 0.48 18.47
N ALA A 623 3.45 1.39 19.19
CA ALA A 623 4.85 1.75 18.95
C ALA A 623 5.83 0.61 19.30
N ALA A 624 5.50 -0.26 20.24
CA ALA A 624 6.34 -1.39 20.64
C ALA A 624 6.29 -2.57 19.67
N ALA A 625 5.20 -2.74 18.91
CA ALA A 625 4.98 -3.84 17.98
C ALA A 625 5.92 -3.79 16.76
N ASN A 626 6.05 -4.89 16.04
CA ASN A 626 6.75 -4.93 14.75
C ASN A 626 5.95 -4.18 13.68
N VAL A 627 4.65 -4.42 13.64
CA VAL A 627 3.70 -3.70 12.81
C VAL A 627 2.46 -3.36 13.63
N SER A 628 1.91 -2.19 13.41
CA SER A 628 0.75 -1.71 14.16
C SER A 628 -0.37 -1.28 13.22
N PHE A 629 -1.61 -1.57 13.65
CA PHE A 629 -2.82 -1.23 12.93
C PHE A 629 -3.73 -0.39 13.81
N ALA A 630 -4.13 0.79 13.31
CA ALA A 630 -5.16 1.61 13.94
C ALA A 630 -6.50 1.42 13.24
N MET A 631 -7.59 1.41 14.01
CA MET A 631 -8.94 1.51 13.47
C MET A 631 -9.24 2.97 13.11
N LYS A 632 -9.80 3.25 11.91
CA LYS A 632 -10.19 4.60 11.52
C LYS A 632 -11.27 5.14 12.45
N GLY A 633 -11.15 6.43 12.85
CA GLY A 633 -12.06 7.05 13.82
C GLY A 633 -11.72 6.74 15.28
N GLY A 634 -10.62 6.05 15.52
CA GLY A 634 -9.96 6.00 16.81
C GLY A 634 -9.29 7.35 17.16
N ALA A 635 -8.43 7.35 18.17
CA ALA A 635 -7.72 8.58 18.54
C ALA A 635 -6.67 8.94 17.48
N ASP A 636 -6.55 10.23 17.15
CA ASP A 636 -5.56 10.74 16.19
C ASP A 636 -4.14 10.24 16.48
N VAL A 637 -3.78 10.15 17.78
CA VAL A 637 -2.46 9.63 18.21
C VAL A 637 -2.25 8.18 17.78
N ALA A 638 -3.28 7.33 17.82
CA ALA A 638 -3.20 5.95 17.39
C ALA A 638 -3.03 5.86 15.86
N GLU A 639 -3.80 6.64 15.09
CA GLU A 639 -3.68 6.71 13.63
C GLU A 639 -2.30 7.19 13.19
N HIS A 640 -1.73 8.20 13.84
CA HIS A 640 -0.38 8.70 13.52
C HIS A 640 0.75 7.73 13.91
N THR A 641 0.57 6.96 14.97
CA THR A 641 1.58 6.02 15.47
C THR A 641 1.59 4.72 14.66
N ALA A 642 0.44 4.31 14.12
CA ALA A 642 0.29 3.03 13.46
C ALA A 642 1.05 2.91 12.14
N SER A 643 1.46 1.69 11.81
CA SER A 643 2.09 1.31 10.53
C SER A 643 1.07 1.21 9.40
N ALA A 644 -0.20 0.96 9.73
CA ALA A 644 -1.32 0.92 8.80
C ALA A 644 -2.63 1.32 9.48
N THR A 645 -3.58 1.85 8.71
CA THR A 645 -4.92 2.21 9.15
C THR A 645 -5.97 1.32 8.47
N LEU A 646 -6.90 0.80 9.27
CA LEU A 646 -8.05 0.00 8.83
C LEU A 646 -9.29 0.90 8.77
N MET A 647 -9.85 1.09 7.57
CA MET A 647 -10.87 2.11 7.31
C MET A 647 -12.29 1.69 7.70
N GLN A 648 -12.58 0.38 7.80
CA GLN A 648 -13.92 -0.15 8.02
C GLN A 648 -14.20 -0.57 9.46
N HIS A 649 -13.49 -0.17 10.45
CA HIS A 649 -13.69 -0.65 11.84
C HIS A 649 -13.90 -2.18 11.99
N SER A 650 -13.41 -2.97 11.04
CA SER A 650 -13.62 -4.40 10.90
C SER A 650 -12.35 -5.19 11.24
N VAL A 651 -12.48 -6.23 12.06
CA VAL A 651 -11.36 -7.13 12.36
C VAL A 651 -11.01 -8.00 11.14
N ASN A 652 -11.95 -8.24 10.23
CA ASN A 652 -11.67 -8.93 8.96
C ASN A 652 -10.66 -8.17 8.09
N GLN A 653 -10.67 -6.82 8.12
CA GLN A 653 -9.66 -6.05 7.41
C GLN A 653 -8.22 -6.33 7.91
N LEU A 654 -8.04 -6.63 9.19
CA LEU A 654 -6.74 -7.05 9.69
C LEU A 654 -6.29 -8.35 9.03
N ALA A 655 -7.17 -9.36 8.98
CA ALA A 655 -6.87 -10.61 8.29
C ALA A 655 -6.53 -10.36 6.82
N ASP A 656 -7.31 -9.53 6.14
CA ASP A 656 -7.03 -9.12 4.75
C ASP A 656 -5.68 -8.42 4.60
N ALA A 657 -5.32 -7.52 5.52
CA ALA A 657 -4.03 -6.82 5.52
C ALA A 657 -2.85 -7.80 5.59
N LEU A 658 -2.91 -8.76 6.51
CA LEU A 658 -1.86 -9.76 6.67
C LEU A 658 -1.78 -10.70 5.46
N LEU A 659 -2.93 -11.14 4.91
CA LEU A 659 -2.97 -12.02 3.74
C LEU A 659 -2.51 -11.33 2.45
N VAL A 660 -2.90 -10.07 2.23
CA VAL A 660 -2.37 -9.26 1.11
C VAL A 660 -0.86 -9.11 1.22
N SER A 661 -0.36 -8.83 2.42
CA SER A 661 1.08 -8.68 2.68
C SER A 661 1.83 -9.98 2.41
N GLN A 662 1.33 -11.13 2.90
CA GLN A 662 1.91 -12.45 2.64
C GLN A 662 1.90 -12.79 1.14
N ALA A 663 0.79 -12.54 0.44
CA ALA A 663 0.69 -12.75 -1.00
C ALA A 663 1.67 -11.86 -1.77
N THR A 664 1.84 -10.61 -1.33
CA THR A 664 2.80 -9.66 -1.92
C THR A 664 4.24 -10.13 -1.72
N LEU A 665 4.62 -10.52 -0.52
CA LEU A 665 5.95 -11.04 -0.22
C LEU A 665 6.26 -12.33 -1.00
N LYS A 666 5.29 -13.25 -1.09
CA LYS A 666 5.39 -14.46 -1.92
C LYS A 666 5.62 -14.12 -3.38
N ASN A 667 4.90 -13.12 -3.90
CA ASN A 667 5.07 -12.64 -5.27
C ASN A 667 6.46 -12.01 -5.49
N ILE A 668 6.96 -11.22 -4.53
CA ILE A 668 8.33 -10.68 -4.55
C ILE A 668 9.36 -11.80 -4.66
N LYS A 669 9.27 -12.83 -3.80
CA LYS A 669 10.17 -13.98 -3.81
C LYS A 669 10.13 -14.73 -5.15
N GLN A 670 8.96 -14.89 -5.74
CA GLN A 670 8.81 -15.48 -7.08
C GLN A 670 9.44 -14.60 -8.18
N ASN A 671 9.23 -13.28 -8.11
CA ASN A 671 9.81 -12.33 -9.05
C ASN A 671 11.35 -12.35 -8.98
N LEU A 672 11.92 -12.37 -7.77
CA LEU A 672 13.36 -12.49 -7.57
C LEU A 672 13.89 -13.84 -8.11
N PHE A 673 13.17 -14.94 -7.88
CA PHE A 673 13.53 -16.23 -8.47
C PHE A 673 13.58 -16.16 -10.00
N PHE A 674 12.54 -15.63 -10.67
CA PHE A 674 12.54 -15.47 -12.12
C PHE A 674 13.69 -14.56 -12.61
N ALA A 675 13.94 -13.44 -11.90
CA ALA A 675 15.01 -12.53 -12.26
C ALA A 675 16.41 -13.16 -12.21
N PHE A 676 16.65 -14.05 -11.24
CA PHE A 676 17.94 -14.76 -11.13
C PHE A 676 18.03 -16.02 -11.98
N PHE A 677 16.94 -16.75 -12.18
CA PHE A 677 16.92 -18.03 -12.86
C PHE A 677 17.47 -17.96 -14.29
N TYR A 678 17.03 -16.96 -15.05
CA TYR A 678 17.54 -16.73 -16.41
C TYR A 678 19.05 -16.47 -16.46
N ASN A 679 19.56 -15.75 -15.47
CA ASN A 679 20.99 -15.41 -15.39
C ASN A 679 21.82 -16.62 -14.95
N ILE A 680 21.39 -17.34 -13.91
CA ILE A 680 22.11 -18.52 -13.39
C ILE A 680 22.21 -19.61 -14.43
N LEU A 681 21.14 -19.86 -15.21
CA LEU A 681 21.16 -20.85 -16.29
C LEU A 681 21.86 -20.33 -17.53
N GLY A 682 21.66 -19.06 -17.87
CA GLY A 682 22.13 -18.47 -19.11
C GLY A 682 23.63 -18.18 -19.14
N ILE A 683 24.23 -17.77 -18.03
CA ILE A 683 25.68 -17.46 -17.98
C ILE A 683 26.55 -18.66 -18.35
N PRO A 684 26.38 -19.86 -17.75
CA PRO A 684 27.15 -21.04 -18.14
C PRO A 684 26.92 -21.43 -19.60
N LEU A 685 25.67 -21.39 -20.08
CA LEU A 685 25.34 -21.73 -21.48
C LEU A 685 26.00 -20.73 -22.46
N ALA A 686 26.03 -19.45 -22.15
CA ALA A 686 26.69 -18.44 -22.94
C ALA A 686 28.24 -18.63 -22.93
N ALA A 687 28.81 -18.90 -21.75
CA ALA A 687 30.25 -19.15 -21.61
C ALA A 687 30.73 -20.39 -22.41
N LEU A 688 29.90 -21.43 -22.47
CA LEU A 688 30.17 -22.64 -23.25
C LEU A 688 29.86 -22.49 -24.75
N GLY A 689 29.23 -21.38 -25.18
CA GLY A 689 28.94 -21.08 -26.57
C GLY A 689 27.58 -21.64 -27.09
N PHE A 690 26.72 -22.14 -26.18
CA PHE A 690 25.37 -22.59 -26.53
C PHE A 690 24.39 -21.44 -26.76
N LEU A 691 24.71 -20.24 -26.28
CA LEU A 691 23.91 -19.03 -26.48
C LEU A 691 24.71 -17.97 -27.25
N ASN A 692 24.15 -17.50 -28.36
CA ASN A 692 24.68 -16.31 -29.03
C ASN A 692 24.14 -15.02 -28.36
N PRO A 693 24.77 -13.85 -28.60
CA PRO A 693 24.33 -12.58 -27.98
C PRO A 693 22.89 -12.20 -28.28
N VAL A 694 22.33 -12.60 -29.43
CA VAL A 694 20.97 -12.31 -29.85
C VAL A 694 19.96 -13.09 -29.00
N ILE A 695 20.17 -14.40 -28.84
CA ILE A 695 19.34 -15.26 -27.99
C ILE A 695 19.44 -14.81 -26.54
N ALA A 696 20.65 -14.42 -26.10
CA ALA A 696 20.85 -13.86 -24.76
C ALA A 696 20.02 -12.58 -24.53
N GLY A 697 19.98 -11.68 -25.51
CA GLY A 697 19.15 -10.46 -25.45
C GLY A 697 17.64 -10.75 -25.41
N ALA A 698 17.20 -11.71 -26.20
CA ALA A 698 15.79 -12.15 -26.21
C ALA A 698 15.38 -12.81 -24.87
N ALA A 699 16.23 -13.67 -24.30
CA ALA A 699 15.99 -14.30 -23.00
C ALA A 699 15.92 -13.26 -21.86
N MET A 700 16.74 -12.22 -21.92
CA MET A 700 16.71 -11.11 -20.97
C MET A 700 15.39 -10.32 -21.05
N ALA A 701 14.89 -10.02 -22.27
CA ALA A 701 13.60 -9.38 -22.45
C ALA A 701 12.45 -10.26 -21.90
N ALA A 702 12.51 -11.57 -22.13
CA ALA A 702 11.54 -12.54 -21.59
C ALA A 702 11.56 -12.58 -20.04
N SER A 703 12.74 -12.45 -19.42
CA SER A 703 12.88 -12.35 -17.95
C SER A 703 12.07 -11.18 -17.40
N SER A 704 12.21 -9.98 -17.98
CA SER A 704 11.49 -8.78 -17.56
C SER A 704 9.98 -8.94 -17.73
N VAL A 705 9.52 -9.52 -18.83
CA VAL A 705 8.11 -9.80 -19.06
C VAL A 705 7.56 -10.82 -18.05
N SER A 706 8.34 -11.84 -17.70
CA SER A 706 7.94 -12.87 -16.71
C SER A 706 7.71 -12.27 -15.34
N VAL A 707 8.65 -11.46 -14.85
CA VAL A 707 8.56 -10.76 -13.56
C VAL A 707 7.32 -9.87 -13.50
N LEU A 708 7.09 -9.14 -14.56
CA LEU A 708 6.01 -8.18 -14.64
C LEU A 708 4.63 -8.87 -14.73
N SER A 709 4.52 -9.91 -15.54
CA SER A 709 3.31 -10.72 -15.64
C SER A 709 2.97 -11.38 -14.31
N ASN A 710 3.98 -11.86 -13.57
CA ASN A 710 3.79 -12.43 -12.24
C ASN A 710 3.36 -11.37 -11.22
N ALA A 711 3.92 -10.15 -11.25
CA ALA A 711 3.48 -9.05 -10.40
C ALA A 711 2.00 -8.69 -10.65
N LEU A 712 1.60 -8.61 -11.92
CA LEU A 712 0.20 -8.34 -12.30
C LEU A 712 -0.78 -9.45 -11.88
N ARG A 713 -0.32 -10.72 -11.81
CA ARG A 713 -1.12 -11.84 -11.31
C ARG A 713 -1.62 -11.61 -9.89
N LEU A 714 -0.88 -10.85 -9.06
CA LEU A 714 -1.27 -10.52 -7.69
C LEU A 714 -2.62 -9.79 -7.62
N LYS A 715 -3.01 -9.03 -8.66
CA LYS A 715 -4.35 -8.40 -8.73
C LYS A 715 -5.50 -9.41 -8.65
N ARG A 716 -5.28 -10.64 -9.15
CA ARG A 716 -6.28 -11.72 -9.26
C ARG A 716 -6.22 -12.73 -8.11
N VAL A 717 -5.27 -12.61 -7.22
CA VAL A 717 -5.17 -13.51 -6.05
C VAL A 717 -6.39 -13.29 -5.17
N ASN A 718 -7.13 -14.35 -4.86
CA ASN A 718 -8.20 -14.28 -3.88
C ASN A 718 -7.58 -14.21 -2.48
N ILE A 719 -8.15 -13.39 -1.58
CA ILE A 719 -7.68 -13.18 -0.21
C ILE A 719 -8.61 -13.90 0.79
N GLU A 720 -9.73 -14.47 0.27
CA GLU A 720 -10.70 -15.21 1.09
C GLU A 720 -10.15 -16.55 1.63
#